data_fa553c7d01dc84f0f7c42a24558bab29
#
_entry.id   fa553c7d01dc84f0f7c42a24558bab29
#
_cell.length_a   1.000
_cell.length_b   1.000
_cell.length_c   1.000
_cell.angle_alpha   90.00
_cell.angle_beta   90.00
_cell.angle_gamma   90.00
#
_symmetry.space_group_name_H-M   'P 1'
#
loop_
_entity.id
_entity.type
_entity.pdbx_description
1 polymer ?
#
loop_
_entity_poly.entity_id
_entity_poly.type
_entity_poly.pdbx_seq_one_letter_code
_entity_poly.pdbx_strand_id
1 'polypeptide(L)'
;MENRETLKIFRTRASLLLVLCVTVPLLVVPDVVGAQETVEADRGFSKAASNRFLRKYCIDCHGSESPKGELRLDSVGYDMSNDATARIWSRIFVQLQFGDMPPSDSAQPKSSQKAEFLKAVDAELMRYGHGFGLDSKLLLPQYGNYVDHKSLFDGSVTDMPYTPARLWRQRPLIYDAIWGNAYGRAPWYSVKIGGTGNHLITRGPHKGKLMATRYFADQKYANPFFEFVHHASGFTDYASIVADQSSLEALLVNAETMAQILTVGQKVRIVTQVKNKGSRTGNNEAMFVGGVTTTANEFRGRVPRIFRQIVETQGAVSRRDFERALDVAYALFLRRPPNQKEYESYWNNVFRKNAELGNEMALQAVLIYVTLTPEFVYRMELGLGETDEYGRRFLSPQELTYAVHYAFHNKPAFGVEEIETIDVYTKNSEAPIKRTMTTPRPTWAAGHSALVMDMKNGKLKTRADVERVVRKILDAPQKGWVTNHNRTYLASPNPRILQFFREFFGYYKAHEVFKDVDKFAKRDGFKQFVQGSASKLSYDTDSLIRHILQDDKDVLYELLTTNKVVAAYWNGKNDPQQIQRARGAENYQQTHHLQSYNLDPFAQEYDKDKSRNRRIRQNGKVLQAPKDQRCGILTQPSWLIAHSGNFDNDPVRRGKWIREKLLAGVVMDVPINVDAQIPDDEHKTLRERFSVVSEAECWRCHKKMNPLGMPFESFNHVGRWRATEKGRPVVTTGAITHTGDDELDHDVSNVREMMERLARSDLVRQSFIRHVFRFWMGRNELLSDSRTLIAMDKAYVASGGSFKELLVSLLTSDSFLFRK
;
A
#
# COMPACT_ATOMS: atom_id res chain seq x y z
N MET A 1 -31.41 -36.00 18.99
CA MET A 1 -31.94 -34.65 19.28
C MET A 1 -31.04 -33.53 18.72
N GLU A 2 -29.79 -33.78 18.50
CA GLU A 2 -28.82 -32.79 17.91
C GLU A 2 -29.12 -32.40 16.44
N ASN A 3 -29.70 -33.31 15.66
CA ASN A 3 -29.99 -33.05 14.24
C ASN A 3 -31.18 -32.10 13.98
N ARG A 4 -32.03 -31.85 14.97
CA ARG A 4 -33.16 -30.93 14.79
C ARG A 4 -32.80 -29.44 15.03
N GLU A 5 -31.86 -29.18 15.90
CA GLU A 5 -31.38 -27.81 16.14
C GLU A 5 -30.47 -27.31 14.99
N THR A 6 -29.62 -28.20 14.48
CA THR A 6 -28.78 -27.87 13.31
C THR A 6 -29.61 -27.57 12.05
N LEU A 7 -30.74 -28.27 11.87
CA LEU A 7 -31.64 -28.02 10.75
C LEU A 7 -32.45 -26.72 10.91
N LYS A 8 -32.75 -26.30 12.15
CA LYS A 8 -33.40 -25.00 12.41
C LYS A 8 -32.46 -23.83 12.13
N ILE A 9 -31.19 -23.96 12.53
CA ILE A 9 -30.14 -22.94 12.25
C ILE A 9 -29.91 -22.82 10.75
N PHE A 10 -29.90 -23.92 10.00
CA PHE A 10 -29.75 -23.89 8.53
C PHE A 10 -30.96 -23.26 7.82
N ARG A 11 -32.19 -23.53 8.31
CA ARG A 11 -33.41 -22.91 7.76
C ARG A 11 -33.47 -21.40 8.07
N THR A 12 -33.02 -20.97 9.24
CA THR A 12 -33.00 -19.55 9.61
C THR A 12 -31.93 -18.79 8.80
N ARG A 13 -30.77 -19.41 8.55
CA ARG A 13 -29.72 -18.85 7.67
C ARG A 13 -30.15 -18.76 6.21
N ALA A 14 -30.83 -19.80 5.71
CA ALA A 14 -31.38 -19.78 4.35
C ALA A 14 -32.50 -18.73 4.20
N SER A 15 -33.32 -18.52 5.23
CA SER A 15 -34.35 -17.47 5.21
C SER A 15 -33.76 -16.06 5.29
N LEU A 16 -32.68 -15.84 6.04
CA LEU A 16 -31.97 -14.56 6.05
C LEU A 16 -31.30 -14.28 4.69
N LEU A 17 -30.69 -15.27 4.06
CA LEU A 17 -30.14 -15.19 2.72
C LEU A 17 -31.21 -14.95 1.65
N LEU A 18 -32.38 -15.59 1.78
CA LEU A 18 -33.53 -15.38 0.88
C LEU A 18 -34.14 -13.98 1.06
N VAL A 19 -34.20 -13.46 2.29
CA VAL A 19 -34.65 -12.10 2.56
C VAL A 19 -33.66 -11.08 2.05
N LEU A 20 -32.35 -11.35 2.15
CA LEU A 20 -31.30 -10.51 1.53
C LEU A 20 -31.41 -10.47 0.00
N CYS A 21 -31.71 -11.60 -0.65
CA CYS A 21 -31.84 -11.65 -2.12
C CYS A 21 -33.15 -11.05 -2.65
N VAL A 22 -34.24 -11.03 -1.84
CA VAL A 22 -35.57 -10.58 -2.29
C VAL A 22 -35.87 -9.13 -1.87
N THR A 23 -35.16 -8.57 -0.90
CA THR A 23 -35.43 -7.22 -0.37
C THR A 23 -34.29 -6.22 -0.55
N VAL A 24 -33.25 -6.52 -1.30
CA VAL A 24 -32.45 -5.45 -1.88
C VAL A 24 -33.44 -4.72 -2.80
N PRO A 25 -34.00 -3.54 -2.43
CA PRO A 25 -34.52 -2.70 -3.46
C PRO A 25 -33.32 -2.56 -4.39
N LEU A 26 -33.44 -2.97 -5.64
CA LEU A 26 -32.71 -2.31 -6.68
C LEU A 26 -32.91 -0.83 -6.34
N LEU A 27 -31.99 -0.24 -5.62
CA LEU A 27 -31.68 1.15 -5.83
C LEU A 27 -31.44 1.16 -7.33
N VAL A 28 -32.46 1.57 -8.07
CA VAL A 28 -32.33 1.99 -9.43
C VAL A 28 -31.17 2.95 -9.37
N VAL A 29 -29.98 2.41 -9.56
CA VAL A 29 -28.89 3.19 -10.14
C VAL A 29 -29.59 3.66 -11.41
N PRO A 30 -29.90 4.95 -11.55
CA PRO A 30 -30.45 5.42 -12.82
C PRO A 30 -29.50 4.86 -13.84
N ASP A 31 -30.03 4.22 -14.86
CA ASP A 31 -29.28 3.59 -15.93
C ASP A 31 -28.13 4.50 -16.35
N VAL A 32 -26.97 4.34 -15.74
CA VAL A 32 -25.70 4.85 -16.25
C VAL A 32 -25.17 3.92 -17.34
N VAL A 33 -25.98 2.94 -17.73
CA VAL A 33 -25.84 2.12 -18.93
C VAL A 33 -26.63 2.77 -20.08
N GLY A 34 -26.62 4.07 -20.20
CA GLY A 34 -27.41 4.75 -21.22
C GLY A 34 -26.84 6.04 -21.78
N ALA A 35 -25.58 6.32 -21.46
CA ALA A 35 -24.83 7.33 -22.20
C ALA A 35 -23.54 6.68 -22.73
N GLN A 36 -23.66 5.62 -23.52
CA GLN A 36 -22.91 5.64 -24.75
C GLN A 36 -23.51 6.79 -25.57
N GLU A 37 -23.07 8.02 -25.27
CA GLU A 37 -22.97 8.98 -26.33
C GLU A 37 -22.19 8.25 -27.42
N THR A 38 -22.83 8.02 -28.52
CA THR A 38 -22.22 7.84 -29.81
C THR A 38 -21.41 9.09 -30.08
N VAL A 39 -20.26 9.23 -29.38
CA VAL A 39 -19.17 10.06 -29.86
C VAL A 39 -18.82 9.41 -31.20
N GLU A 40 -19.07 10.13 -32.23
CA GLU A 40 -18.80 9.83 -33.63
C GLU A 40 -17.62 8.86 -33.74
N ALA A 41 -17.94 7.61 -33.96
CA ALA A 41 -17.03 6.56 -34.35
C ALA A 41 -16.65 6.84 -35.79
N ASP A 42 -15.87 7.89 -36.06
CA ASP A 42 -15.35 8.12 -37.39
C ASP A 42 -13.88 8.57 -37.37
N ARG A 43 -13.03 7.74 -36.78
CA ARG A 43 -11.64 7.53 -37.15
C ARG A 43 -11.25 6.09 -36.79
N GLY A 44 -11.98 5.12 -37.30
CA GLY A 44 -11.66 3.72 -37.17
C GLY A 44 -10.30 3.39 -37.80
N PHE A 45 -9.75 2.22 -37.51
CA PHE A 45 -8.51 1.69 -38.10
C PHE A 45 -8.59 1.78 -39.60
N SER A 46 -7.76 2.65 -40.18
CA SER A 46 -7.72 2.89 -41.65
C SER A 46 -6.50 2.23 -42.26
N LYS A 47 -6.74 1.30 -43.17
CA LYS A 47 -5.70 0.66 -43.98
C LYS A 47 -4.77 1.69 -44.63
N ALA A 48 -5.33 2.75 -45.18
CA ALA A 48 -4.53 3.80 -45.83
C ALA A 48 -3.64 4.59 -44.87
N ALA A 49 -4.18 4.94 -43.66
CA ALA A 49 -3.41 5.64 -42.64
C ALA A 49 -2.32 4.73 -42.06
N SER A 50 -2.66 3.49 -41.77
CA SER A 50 -1.71 2.50 -41.22
C SER A 50 -0.59 2.20 -42.21
N ASN A 51 -0.90 2.05 -43.50
CA ASN A 51 0.12 1.85 -44.55
C ASN A 51 1.05 3.05 -44.67
N ARG A 52 0.51 4.29 -44.58
CA ARG A 52 1.39 5.51 -44.60
C ARG A 52 2.33 5.52 -43.40
N PHE A 53 1.85 5.14 -42.21
CA PHE A 53 2.68 5.08 -41.00
C PHE A 53 3.77 4.01 -41.13
N LEU A 54 3.42 2.79 -41.55
CA LEU A 54 4.37 1.69 -41.75
C LEU A 54 5.42 2.02 -42.78
N ARG A 55 5.03 2.58 -43.94
CA ARG A 55 5.97 3.00 -45.01
C ARG A 55 6.98 4.03 -44.54
N LYS A 56 6.55 4.95 -43.66
CA LYS A 56 7.42 6.04 -43.24
C LYS A 56 8.40 5.63 -42.13
N TYR A 57 8.04 4.68 -41.28
CA TYR A 57 8.80 4.39 -40.06
C TYR A 57 9.27 2.94 -39.91
N CYS A 58 8.79 2.00 -40.73
CA CYS A 58 8.99 0.57 -40.52
C CYS A 58 9.53 -0.18 -41.74
N ILE A 59 9.07 0.14 -42.94
CA ILE A 59 9.29 -0.71 -44.14
C ILE A 59 10.76 -0.69 -44.62
N ASP A 60 11.51 0.37 -44.41
CA ASP A 60 12.95 0.41 -44.76
C ASP A 60 13.74 -0.72 -44.07
N CYS A 61 13.32 -1.16 -42.89
CA CYS A 61 13.92 -2.29 -42.16
C CYS A 61 13.12 -3.58 -42.21
N HIS A 62 11.83 -3.51 -42.51
CA HIS A 62 10.89 -4.66 -42.50
C HIS A 62 10.18 -4.84 -43.85
N GLY A 63 10.81 -4.47 -44.93
CA GLY A 63 10.35 -4.66 -46.30
C GLY A 63 10.90 -5.92 -46.95
N SER A 64 10.61 -6.09 -48.23
CA SER A 64 11.04 -7.25 -49.05
C SER A 64 12.56 -7.35 -49.23
N GLU A 65 13.26 -6.22 -49.27
CA GLU A 65 14.72 -6.17 -49.49
C GLU A 65 15.57 -6.40 -48.24
N SER A 66 15.01 -6.10 -47.06
CA SER A 66 15.70 -6.27 -45.79
C SER A 66 14.73 -6.65 -44.65
N PRO A 67 14.27 -7.90 -44.59
CA PRO A 67 13.31 -8.36 -43.57
C PRO A 67 14.02 -8.58 -42.21
N LYS A 68 14.45 -7.50 -41.55
CA LYS A 68 15.09 -7.61 -40.24
C LYS A 68 14.14 -8.30 -39.23
N GLY A 69 14.67 -9.23 -38.46
CA GLY A 69 13.91 -10.01 -37.47
C GLY A 69 12.84 -10.91 -38.09
N GLU A 70 13.06 -11.36 -39.32
CA GLU A 70 12.13 -12.25 -40.06
C GLU A 70 10.71 -11.69 -40.20
N LEU A 71 10.55 -10.38 -40.08
CA LEU A 71 9.26 -9.71 -40.12
C LEU A 71 9.13 -8.86 -41.39
N ARG A 72 8.10 -9.16 -42.22
CA ARG A 72 7.72 -8.37 -43.38
C ARG A 72 6.46 -7.57 -43.09
N LEU A 73 6.54 -6.25 -43.14
CA LEU A 73 5.42 -5.33 -42.97
C LEU A 73 4.88 -4.71 -44.23
N ASP A 74 5.60 -4.84 -45.34
CA ASP A 74 5.16 -4.41 -46.68
C ASP A 74 4.01 -5.25 -47.24
N SER A 75 3.85 -6.49 -46.75
CA SER A 75 2.79 -7.43 -47.14
C SER A 75 1.86 -7.82 -45.98
N VAL A 76 1.86 -7.05 -44.86
CA VAL A 76 1.02 -7.35 -43.70
C VAL A 76 -0.48 -7.24 -44.07
N GLY A 77 -1.26 -8.26 -43.67
CA GLY A 77 -2.72 -8.22 -43.73
C GLY A 77 -3.32 -7.14 -42.82
N TYR A 78 -4.55 -6.72 -43.14
CA TYR A 78 -5.27 -5.71 -42.31
C TYR A 78 -6.54 -6.29 -41.67
N ASP A 79 -6.87 -7.53 -41.95
CA ASP A 79 -8.00 -8.23 -41.32
C ASP A 79 -7.56 -8.85 -39.99
N MET A 80 -7.86 -8.15 -38.91
CA MET A 80 -7.50 -8.60 -37.55
C MET A 80 -8.47 -9.65 -36.99
N SER A 81 -9.49 -10.07 -37.73
CA SER A 81 -10.25 -11.27 -37.38
C SER A 81 -9.43 -12.55 -37.56
N ASN A 82 -8.38 -12.48 -38.40
CA ASN A 82 -7.42 -13.56 -38.57
C ASN A 82 -6.35 -13.52 -37.50
N ASP A 83 -6.22 -14.61 -36.70
CA ASP A 83 -5.27 -14.72 -35.60
C ASP A 83 -3.81 -14.45 -36.00
N ALA A 84 -3.37 -14.86 -37.16
CA ALA A 84 -1.99 -14.64 -37.62
C ALA A 84 -1.74 -13.15 -37.89
N THR A 85 -2.69 -12.48 -38.54
CA THR A 85 -2.66 -11.04 -38.78
C THR A 85 -2.71 -10.27 -37.44
N ALA A 86 -3.64 -10.62 -36.56
CA ALA A 86 -3.80 -10.01 -35.26
C ALA A 86 -2.51 -10.12 -34.41
N ARG A 87 -1.81 -11.25 -34.43
CA ARG A 87 -0.52 -11.42 -33.77
C ARG A 87 0.56 -10.49 -34.32
N ILE A 88 0.61 -10.26 -35.62
CA ILE A 88 1.59 -9.33 -36.22
C ILE A 88 1.28 -7.91 -35.73
N TRP A 89 0.03 -7.46 -35.82
CA TRP A 89 -0.37 -6.13 -35.36
C TRP A 89 -0.18 -5.94 -33.86
N SER A 90 -0.43 -6.97 -33.04
CA SER A 90 -0.10 -6.96 -31.61
C SER A 90 1.40 -6.78 -31.37
N ARG A 91 2.26 -7.43 -32.14
CA ARG A 91 3.72 -7.22 -32.07
C ARG A 91 4.12 -5.80 -32.47
N ILE A 92 3.55 -5.27 -33.56
CA ILE A 92 3.78 -3.88 -33.98
C ILE A 92 3.38 -2.92 -32.85
N PHE A 93 2.18 -3.10 -32.31
CA PHE A 93 1.68 -2.30 -31.19
C PHE A 93 2.65 -2.32 -30.01
N VAL A 94 3.05 -3.50 -29.54
CA VAL A 94 3.94 -3.69 -28.40
C VAL A 94 5.28 -3.00 -28.62
N GLN A 95 5.95 -3.26 -29.75
CA GLN A 95 7.27 -2.71 -30.04
C GLN A 95 7.27 -1.19 -30.18
N LEU A 96 6.22 -0.65 -30.78
CA LEU A 96 6.05 0.79 -30.91
C LEU A 96 5.68 1.44 -29.58
N GLN A 97 4.78 0.82 -28.81
CA GLN A 97 4.37 1.32 -27.48
C GLN A 97 5.56 1.44 -26.54
N PHE A 98 6.45 0.45 -26.53
CA PHE A 98 7.59 0.41 -25.63
C PHE A 98 8.81 1.20 -26.12
N GLY A 99 8.73 1.81 -27.32
CA GLY A 99 9.84 2.55 -27.91
C GLY A 99 11.01 1.66 -28.33
N ASP A 100 10.80 0.36 -28.50
CA ASP A 100 11.78 -0.56 -29.05
C ASP A 100 11.89 -0.42 -30.59
N MET A 101 10.86 0.13 -31.20
CA MET A 101 10.76 0.45 -32.63
C MET A 101 10.08 1.81 -32.84
N PRO A 102 10.52 2.58 -33.85
CA PRO A 102 11.76 2.43 -34.61
C PRO A 102 13.01 2.54 -33.72
N PRO A 103 14.17 1.96 -34.11
CA PRO A 103 15.42 2.14 -33.37
C PRO A 103 15.73 3.63 -33.19
N SER A 104 16.42 4.01 -32.10
CA SER A 104 16.67 5.41 -31.72
C SER A 104 17.47 6.20 -32.75
N ASP A 105 18.28 5.51 -33.57
CA ASP A 105 19.05 6.04 -34.69
C ASP A 105 18.28 6.22 -36.00
N SER A 106 17.00 5.88 -35.99
CA SER A 106 16.10 5.94 -37.15
C SER A 106 15.06 7.05 -36.99
N ALA A 107 14.33 7.39 -38.07
CA ALA A 107 13.27 8.39 -38.05
C ALA A 107 12.17 8.04 -37.01
N GLN A 108 11.94 8.93 -36.05
CA GLN A 108 10.95 8.74 -35.00
C GLN A 108 9.61 9.38 -35.34
N PRO A 109 8.48 8.74 -35.05
CA PRO A 109 7.16 9.37 -35.18
C PRO A 109 6.99 10.42 -34.05
N LYS A 110 6.28 11.52 -34.38
CA LYS A 110 5.87 12.49 -33.36
C LYS A 110 4.98 11.79 -32.32
N SER A 111 5.06 12.18 -31.05
CA SER A 111 4.28 11.57 -29.95
C SER A 111 2.78 11.50 -30.25
N SER A 112 2.19 12.57 -30.82
CA SER A 112 0.77 12.58 -31.22
C SER A 112 0.46 11.57 -32.34
N GLN A 113 1.31 11.44 -33.34
CA GLN A 113 1.12 10.47 -34.44
C GLN A 113 1.27 9.03 -33.94
N LYS A 114 2.21 8.79 -33.04
CA LYS A 114 2.39 7.50 -32.37
C LYS A 114 1.15 7.13 -31.56
N ALA A 115 0.65 8.05 -30.74
CA ALA A 115 -0.52 7.84 -29.90
C ALA A 115 -1.79 7.56 -30.73
N GLU A 116 -2.03 8.35 -31.81
CA GLU A 116 -3.15 8.15 -32.73
C GLU A 116 -3.09 6.79 -33.43
N PHE A 117 -1.90 6.41 -33.93
CA PHE A 117 -1.69 5.11 -34.58
C PHE A 117 -1.94 3.95 -33.60
N LEU A 118 -1.37 4.00 -32.39
CA LEU A 118 -1.54 2.97 -31.38
C LEU A 118 -2.99 2.85 -30.95
N LYS A 119 -3.71 3.96 -30.76
CA LYS A 119 -5.12 3.97 -30.42
C LYS A 119 -5.97 3.29 -31.50
N ALA A 120 -5.70 3.59 -32.78
CA ALA A 120 -6.43 2.98 -33.90
C ALA A 120 -6.15 1.48 -33.99
N VAL A 121 -4.89 1.05 -33.81
CA VAL A 121 -4.51 -0.38 -33.84
C VAL A 121 -5.14 -1.14 -32.68
N ASP A 122 -5.08 -0.59 -31.46
CA ASP A 122 -5.65 -1.25 -30.28
C ASP A 122 -7.18 -1.36 -30.37
N ALA A 123 -7.86 -0.32 -30.86
CA ALA A 123 -9.30 -0.34 -31.06
C ALA A 123 -9.73 -1.45 -32.05
N GLU A 124 -8.98 -1.62 -33.12
CA GLU A 124 -9.28 -2.69 -34.09
C GLU A 124 -8.95 -4.09 -33.55
N LEU A 125 -7.82 -4.25 -32.87
CA LEU A 125 -7.48 -5.49 -32.15
C LEU A 125 -8.54 -5.84 -31.10
N MET A 126 -9.02 -4.86 -30.34
CA MET A 126 -10.08 -5.04 -29.34
C MET A 126 -11.39 -5.52 -29.97
N ARG A 127 -11.74 -5.00 -31.12
CA ARG A 127 -12.95 -5.38 -31.85
C ARG A 127 -13.02 -6.88 -32.09
N TYR A 128 -11.88 -7.53 -32.29
CA TYR A 128 -11.76 -8.98 -32.53
C TYR A 128 -11.24 -9.77 -31.34
N GLY A 129 -11.19 -9.17 -30.14
CA GLY A 129 -10.78 -9.85 -28.93
C GLY A 129 -9.26 -10.02 -28.75
N HIS A 130 -8.45 -9.38 -29.59
CA HIS A 130 -6.98 -9.45 -29.57
C HIS A 130 -6.30 -8.22 -29.00
N GLY A 131 -7.05 -7.15 -28.72
CA GLY A 131 -6.51 -5.88 -28.29
C GLY A 131 -6.05 -5.88 -26.83
N PHE A 132 -5.22 -4.92 -26.51
CA PHE A 132 -4.72 -4.74 -25.17
C PHE A 132 -5.71 -4.00 -24.29
N GLY A 133 -6.71 -3.29 -24.85
CA GLY A 133 -7.62 -2.44 -24.11
C GLY A 133 -6.81 -1.41 -23.32
N LEU A 134 -5.89 -0.70 -23.97
CA LEU A 134 -4.90 0.13 -23.30
C LEU A 134 -5.55 1.14 -22.35
N ASP A 135 -6.64 1.79 -22.76
CA ASP A 135 -7.34 2.78 -21.93
C ASP A 135 -7.87 2.14 -20.62
N SER A 136 -8.42 0.92 -20.69
CA SER A 136 -8.85 0.20 -19.49
C SER A 136 -7.67 -0.33 -18.68
N LYS A 137 -6.60 -0.76 -19.33
CA LYS A 137 -5.38 -1.24 -18.67
C LYS A 137 -4.59 -0.12 -18.03
N LEU A 138 -4.60 1.10 -18.57
CA LEU A 138 -3.97 2.25 -17.94
C LEU A 138 -4.53 2.53 -16.54
N LEU A 139 -5.73 2.06 -16.24
CA LEU A 139 -6.28 2.11 -14.88
C LEU A 139 -5.58 1.13 -13.93
N LEU A 140 -4.93 0.09 -14.46
CA LEU A 140 -4.23 -0.91 -13.65
C LEU A 140 -2.83 -0.40 -13.25
N PRO A 141 -2.42 -0.63 -12.01
CA PRO A 141 -1.18 -0.06 -11.44
C PRO A 141 0.09 -0.33 -12.25
N GLN A 142 0.21 -1.52 -12.84
CA GLN A 142 1.40 -1.94 -13.58
C GLN A 142 1.59 -1.22 -14.91
N TYR A 143 0.56 -0.58 -15.44
CA TYR A 143 0.61 0.07 -16.76
C TYR A 143 0.85 1.58 -16.70
N GLY A 144 1.15 2.16 -15.54
CA GLY A 144 1.34 3.61 -15.40
C GLY A 144 2.46 4.18 -16.31
N ASN A 145 3.56 3.47 -16.45
CA ASN A 145 4.67 3.95 -17.30
C ASN A 145 4.42 3.83 -18.80
N TYR A 146 3.27 3.26 -19.21
CA TYR A 146 2.87 3.19 -20.62
C TYR A 146 2.31 4.53 -21.13
N VAL A 147 1.92 5.43 -20.23
CA VAL A 147 1.58 6.81 -20.61
C VAL A 147 2.86 7.53 -20.99
N ASP A 148 2.88 8.13 -22.17
CA ASP A 148 4.06 8.79 -22.69
C ASP A 148 4.57 9.87 -21.76
N HIS A 149 5.80 9.69 -21.26
CA HIS A 149 6.40 10.58 -20.27
C HIS A 149 6.57 11.99 -20.81
N LYS A 150 7.03 12.12 -22.04
CA LYS A 150 7.30 13.43 -22.64
C LYS A 150 6.03 14.26 -22.78
N SER A 151 4.94 13.64 -23.28
CA SER A 151 3.64 14.34 -23.45
C SER A 151 3.06 14.80 -22.12
N LEU A 152 3.39 14.14 -21.01
CA LEU A 152 2.94 14.57 -19.68
C LEU A 152 3.62 15.85 -19.17
N PHE A 153 4.80 16.22 -19.72
CA PHE A 153 5.58 17.33 -19.19
C PHE A 153 5.95 18.41 -20.23
N ASP A 154 5.71 18.20 -21.54
CA ASP A 154 6.06 19.14 -22.59
C ASP A 154 5.06 20.29 -22.81
N GLY A 155 3.93 20.25 -22.10
CA GLY A 155 2.89 21.28 -22.22
C GLY A 155 2.02 21.18 -23.47
N SER A 156 2.16 20.11 -24.25
CA SER A 156 1.38 19.91 -25.50
C SER A 156 -0.10 19.56 -25.23
N VAL A 157 -0.41 19.04 -24.04
CA VAL A 157 -1.75 18.64 -23.64
C VAL A 157 -2.53 19.83 -23.09
N THR A 158 -3.66 20.16 -23.71
CA THR A 158 -4.48 21.32 -23.37
C THR A 158 -5.72 20.97 -22.55
N ASP A 159 -6.05 19.70 -22.44
CA ASP A 159 -7.21 19.20 -21.70
C ASP A 159 -7.19 19.65 -20.23
N MET A 160 -8.36 19.94 -19.70
CA MET A 160 -8.49 20.28 -18.28
C MET A 160 -8.44 19.02 -17.40
N PRO A 161 -7.58 19.00 -16.39
CA PRO A 161 -7.43 17.83 -15.53
C PRO A 161 -8.69 17.51 -14.73
N TYR A 162 -8.95 16.21 -14.57
CA TYR A 162 -10.01 15.70 -13.69
C TYR A 162 -9.72 14.25 -13.31
N THR A 163 -10.39 13.74 -12.32
CA THR A 163 -10.45 12.31 -12.02
C THR A 163 -11.84 11.79 -12.36
N PRO A 164 -12.00 10.64 -13.03
CA PRO A 164 -13.30 10.01 -13.20
C PRO A 164 -14.04 9.84 -11.87
N ALA A 165 -15.36 10.03 -11.87
CA ALA A 165 -16.18 9.73 -10.70
C ALA A 165 -15.98 8.28 -10.30
N ARG A 166 -15.75 8.02 -9.01
CA ARG A 166 -15.30 6.70 -8.56
C ARG A 166 -15.79 6.32 -7.18
N LEU A 167 -15.85 4.99 -6.98
CA LEU A 167 -15.89 4.35 -5.70
C LEU A 167 -14.48 3.84 -5.36
N TRP A 168 -13.93 4.32 -4.27
CA TRP A 168 -12.60 3.91 -3.83
C TRP A 168 -12.74 2.98 -2.63
N ARG A 169 -12.35 1.73 -2.81
CA ARG A 169 -12.43 0.73 -1.75
C ARG A 169 -11.73 1.21 -0.47
N GLN A 170 -12.34 0.93 0.69
CA GLN A 170 -11.70 1.22 1.98
C GLN A 170 -10.38 0.48 2.10
N ARG A 171 -9.37 1.17 2.62
CA ARG A 171 -8.09 0.53 2.90
C ARG A 171 -8.23 -0.49 4.03
N PRO A 172 -7.45 -1.59 4.00
CA PRO A 172 -7.49 -2.61 5.04
C PRO A 172 -7.42 -2.04 6.46
N LEU A 173 -6.49 -1.11 6.69
CA LEU A 173 -6.31 -0.49 8.01
C LEU A 173 -7.50 0.37 8.46
N ILE A 174 -8.21 1.00 7.51
CA ILE A 174 -9.40 1.80 7.82
C ILE A 174 -10.57 0.86 8.16
N TYR A 175 -10.78 -0.16 7.35
CA TYR A 175 -11.81 -1.18 7.57
C TYR A 175 -11.66 -1.81 8.96
N ASP A 176 -10.45 -2.29 9.29
CA ASP A 176 -10.16 -2.82 10.62
C ASP A 176 -10.36 -1.80 11.75
N ALA A 177 -9.97 -0.54 11.52
CA ALA A 177 -10.12 0.50 12.53
C ALA A 177 -11.59 0.84 12.80
N ILE A 178 -12.47 0.77 11.81
CA ILE A 178 -13.91 0.95 11.99
C ILE A 178 -14.49 -0.13 12.90
N TRP A 179 -14.20 -1.39 12.60
CA TRP A 179 -14.61 -2.52 13.44
C TRP A 179 -13.98 -2.44 14.84
N GLY A 180 -12.69 -2.10 14.93
CA GLY A 180 -12.00 -1.92 16.20
C GLY A 180 -12.63 -0.83 17.07
N ASN A 181 -13.09 0.26 16.48
CA ASN A 181 -13.78 1.33 17.19
C ASN A 181 -15.17 0.89 17.64
N ALA A 182 -15.94 0.20 16.80
CA ALA A 182 -17.25 -0.34 17.15
C ALA A 182 -17.16 -1.34 18.31
N TYR A 183 -16.12 -2.18 18.28
CA TYR A 183 -15.90 -3.21 19.29
C TYR A 183 -15.15 -2.70 20.54
N GLY A 184 -14.49 -1.56 20.44
CA GLY A 184 -13.81 -0.92 21.58
C GLY A 184 -12.38 -1.33 21.84
N ARG A 185 -11.85 -2.26 21.10
CA ARG A 185 -10.43 -2.60 20.96
C ARG A 185 -10.29 -3.15 19.55
N ALA A 186 -9.08 -3.17 19.02
CA ALA A 186 -8.77 -3.94 17.83
C ALA A 186 -8.31 -5.36 18.22
N PRO A 187 -9.19 -6.24 18.73
CA PRO A 187 -8.79 -7.51 19.29
C PRO A 187 -8.32 -8.50 18.22
N TRP A 188 -8.76 -8.33 17.02
CA TRP A 188 -8.37 -9.14 15.87
C TRP A 188 -6.95 -8.90 15.39
N TYR A 189 -6.33 -7.76 15.69
CA TYR A 189 -4.91 -7.56 15.43
C TYR A 189 -4.00 -8.43 16.28
N SER A 190 -4.48 -8.88 17.42
CA SER A 190 -3.71 -9.77 18.27
C SER A 190 -3.94 -11.24 17.92
N VAL A 191 -4.91 -11.54 17.11
CA VAL A 191 -5.15 -12.87 16.58
C VAL A 191 -4.30 -13.05 15.33
N LYS A 192 -3.01 -13.23 15.53
CA LYS A 192 -2.25 -14.02 14.57
C LYS A 192 -2.97 -15.37 14.47
N ILE A 193 -3.42 -15.71 13.28
CA ILE A 193 -3.81 -17.08 12.96
C ILE A 193 -2.66 -17.97 13.44
N GLY A 194 -2.88 -18.75 14.49
CA GLY A 194 -1.85 -19.61 15.09
C GLY A 194 -1.23 -19.15 16.42
N GLY A 195 -1.56 -17.99 16.98
CA GLY A 195 -1.05 -17.53 18.27
C GLY A 195 -2.08 -17.63 19.40
N THR A 196 -1.92 -18.55 20.33
CA THR A 196 -2.67 -18.58 21.59
C THR A 196 -2.05 -17.60 22.57
N GLY A 197 -2.67 -16.45 22.77
CA GLY A 197 -2.30 -15.55 23.88
C GLY A 197 -2.98 -16.03 25.16
N ASN A 198 -2.23 -16.51 26.12
CA ASN A 198 -2.74 -16.88 27.44
C ASN A 198 -2.52 -15.71 28.39
N HIS A 199 -3.58 -15.28 29.07
CA HIS A 199 -3.51 -14.21 30.06
C HIS A 199 -3.93 -14.74 31.42
N LEU A 200 -3.06 -14.54 32.41
CA LEU A 200 -3.40 -14.83 33.80
C LEU A 200 -4.44 -13.81 34.30
N ILE A 201 -5.55 -14.29 34.83
CA ILE A 201 -6.55 -13.44 35.47
C ILE A 201 -6.02 -13.06 36.87
N THR A 202 -5.76 -11.76 37.06
CA THR A 202 -5.11 -11.26 38.30
C THR A 202 -6.10 -10.81 39.38
N ARG A 203 -7.39 -10.68 39.07
CA ARG A 203 -8.44 -10.20 40.02
C ARG A 203 -9.76 -10.91 39.76
N GLY A 204 -10.67 -10.86 40.77
CA GLY A 204 -12.02 -11.44 40.72
C GLY A 204 -12.07 -12.93 41.03
N PRO A 205 -13.26 -13.57 40.97
CA PRO A 205 -13.46 -14.97 41.37
C PRO A 205 -12.71 -15.98 40.52
N HIS A 206 -12.17 -15.57 39.39
CA HIS A 206 -11.32 -16.40 38.54
C HIS A 206 -9.84 -16.09 38.66
N LYS A 207 -9.40 -15.35 39.69
CA LYS A 207 -7.99 -15.05 39.99
C LYS A 207 -7.17 -16.34 39.99
N GLY A 208 -6.02 -16.31 39.32
CA GLY A 208 -5.11 -17.44 39.22
C GLY A 208 -5.46 -18.42 38.07
N LYS A 209 -6.57 -18.20 37.35
CA LYS A 209 -6.92 -19.00 36.17
C LYS A 209 -6.36 -18.34 34.89
N LEU A 210 -6.03 -19.16 33.91
CA LEU A 210 -5.60 -18.68 32.61
C LEU A 210 -6.80 -18.49 31.68
N MET A 211 -6.87 -17.33 31.07
CA MET A 211 -7.84 -17.02 30.04
C MET A 211 -7.19 -17.23 28.67
N ALA A 212 -7.68 -18.21 27.93
CA ALA A 212 -7.28 -18.44 26.57
C ALA A 212 -8.00 -17.44 25.66
N THR A 213 -7.24 -16.59 24.98
CA THR A 213 -7.80 -15.65 24.00
C THR A 213 -7.97 -16.29 22.64
N ARG A 214 -8.68 -17.40 22.55
CA ARG A 214 -9.12 -17.96 21.26
C ARG A 214 -10.44 -17.34 20.78
N TYR A 215 -10.58 -16.04 20.93
CA TYR A 215 -11.84 -15.35 20.66
C TYR A 215 -12.31 -15.46 19.23
N PHE A 216 -11.39 -15.58 18.30
CA PHE A 216 -11.67 -15.44 16.89
C PHE A 216 -11.28 -16.66 16.05
N ALA A 217 -10.68 -17.69 16.66
CA ALA A 217 -10.42 -18.92 15.93
C ALA A 217 -11.71 -19.60 15.45
N ASP A 218 -12.81 -19.39 16.18
CA ASP A 218 -14.14 -19.89 15.82
C ASP A 218 -14.99 -18.83 15.09
N GLN A 219 -14.56 -17.58 15.07
CA GLN A 219 -15.21 -16.47 14.37
C GLN A 219 -14.38 -16.11 13.14
N LYS A 220 -14.90 -16.41 11.99
CA LYS A 220 -14.23 -16.31 10.69
C LYS A 220 -14.07 -14.87 10.20
N TYR A 221 -13.52 -13.96 11.06
CA TYR A 221 -13.19 -12.62 10.60
C TYR A 221 -12.01 -12.68 9.63
N ALA A 222 -12.21 -12.14 8.45
CA ALA A 222 -11.16 -11.92 7.48
C ALA A 222 -11.31 -10.51 6.91
N ASN A 223 -10.21 -9.75 6.86
CA ASN A 223 -10.23 -8.50 6.13
C ASN A 223 -10.15 -8.80 4.63
N PRO A 224 -11.22 -8.56 3.85
CA PRO A 224 -11.25 -8.94 2.44
C PRO A 224 -10.33 -8.07 1.59
N PHE A 225 -9.72 -7.03 2.16
CA PHE A 225 -8.93 -6.02 1.44
C PHE A 225 -7.42 -6.20 1.63
N PHE A 226 -6.96 -7.20 2.39
CA PHE A 226 -5.52 -7.39 2.66
C PHE A 226 -4.73 -7.93 1.48
N GLU A 227 -5.34 -8.66 0.57
CA GLU A 227 -4.63 -9.45 -0.44
C GLU A 227 -4.32 -8.72 -1.75
N PHE A 228 -4.74 -7.46 -1.88
CA PHE A 228 -4.55 -6.71 -3.12
C PHE A 228 -3.31 -5.81 -3.09
N VAL A 229 -2.15 -6.41 -2.85
CA VAL A 229 -0.89 -5.72 -3.12
C VAL A 229 -0.55 -5.90 -4.60
N HIS A 230 -0.68 -4.84 -5.36
CA HIS A 230 -0.22 -4.85 -6.75
C HIS A 230 1.31 -4.87 -6.77
N HIS A 231 1.88 -6.06 -6.86
CA HIS A 231 3.33 -6.27 -6.83
C HIS A 231 4.08 -5.45 -7.89
N ALA A 232 3.49 -5.25 -9.06
CA ALA A 232 4.14 -4.55 -10.16
C ALA A 232 4.28 -3.04 -9.93
N SER A 233 3.26 -2.35 -9.37
CA SER A 233 3.37 -0.91 -9.08
C SER A 233 4.12 -0.60 -7.79
N GLY A 234 4.15 -1.54 -6.85
CA GLY A 234 4.62 -1.34 -5.49
C GLY A 234 3.65 -0.61 -4.57
N PHE A 235 2.54 -0.05 -5.08
CA PHE A 235 1.52 0.65 -4.29
C PHE A 235 0.30 -0.23 -4.05
N THR A 236 -0.22 -0.14 -2.81
CA THR A 236 -1.29 -1.03 -2.33
C THR A 236 -2.69 -0.44 -2.46
N ASP A 237 -2.81 0.85 -2.76
CA ASP A 237 -4.05 1.61 -2.63
C ASP A 237 -4.47 2.25 -3.95
N TYR A 238 -4.95 1.42 -4.86
CA TYR A 238 -5.58 1.89 -6.09
C TYR A 238 -7.10 1.84 -5.99
N ALA A 239 -7.77 2.78 -6.64
CA ALA A 239 -9.23 2.83 -6.74
C ALA A 239 -9.71 1.72 -7.70
N SER A 240 -9.74 0.51 -7.21
CA SER A 240 -10.19 -0.66 -7.97
C SER A 240 -11.56 -1.10 -7.46
N ILE A 241 -12.54 -1.22 -8.35
CA ILE A 241 -13.89 -1.71 -8.07
C ILE A 241 -13.96 -3.20 -8.47
N VAL A 242 -13.04 -4.01 -8.01
CA VAL A 242 -13.21 -5.45 -8.20
C VAL A 242 -13.87 -5.99 -6.94
N ALA A 243 -15.18 -6.27 -7.03
CA ALA A 243 -15.89 -7.09 -6.07
C ALA A 243 -15.89 -8.52 -6.60
N ASP A 244 -15.07 -9.38 -6.05
CA ASP A 244 -15.15 -10.81 -6.30
C ASP A 244 -16.06 -11.49 -5.27
N GLN A 245 -16.49 -12.70 -5.58
CA GLN A 245 -17.39 -13.47 -4.72
C GLN A 245 -16.80 -13.71 -3.33
N SER A 246 -15.50 -13.99 -3.25
CA SER A 246 -14.82 -14.26 -1.97
C SER A 246 -14.77 -13.04 -1.06
N SER A 247 -14.58 -11.85 -1.63
CA SER A 247 -14.67 -10.59 -0.89
C SER A 247 -16.07 -10.33 -0.36
N LEU A 248 -17.11 -10.59 -1.15
CA LEU A 248 -18.50 -10.44 -0.72
C LEU A 248 -18.87 -11.42 0.41
N GLU A 249 -18.44 -12.67 0.30
CA GLU A 249 -18.61 -13.67 1.37
C GLU A 249 -17.93 -13.25 2.66
N ALA A 250 -16.69 -12.75 2.58
CA ALA A 250 -15.95 -12.26 3.75
C ALA A 250 -16.64 -11.04 4.39
N LEU A 251 -17.14 -10.10 3.59
CA LEU A 251 -17.91 -8.95 4.09
C LEU A 251 -19.18 -9.39 4.81
N LEU A 252 -19.93 -10.32 4.25
CA LEU A 252 -21.15 -10.85 4.86
C LEU A 252 -20.85 -11.57 6.17
N VAL A 253 -19.88 -12.49 6.18
CA VAL A 253 -19.48 -13.23 7.40
C VAL A 253 -19.00 -12.28 8.50
N ASN A 254 -18.25 -11.23 8.13
CA ASN A 254 -17.82 -10.20 9.07
C ASN A 254 -19.03 -9.43 9.63
N ALA A 255 -19.96 -9.03 8.77
CA ALA A 255 -21.16 -8.28 9.16
C ALA A 255 -22.02 -9.11 10.15
N GLU A 256 -22.28 -10.39 9.85
CA GLU A 256 -23.00 -11.30 10.74
C GLU A 256 -22.29 -11.48 12.09
N THR A 257 -20.99 -11.77 12.04
CA THR A 257 -20.17 -11.96 13.24
C THR A 257 -20.20 -10.72 14.13
N MET A 258 -20.06 -9.54 13.54
CA MET A 258 -20.02 -8.28 14.28
C MET A 258 -21.39 -7.89 14.80
N ALA A 259 -22.45 -8.14 14.05
CA ALA A 259 -23.82 -7.93 14.53
C ALA A 259 -24.11 -8.77 15.78
N GLN A 260 -23.69 -10.04 15.80
CA GLN A 260 -23.80 -10.90 16.98
C GLN A 260 -22.99 -10.34 18.16
N ILE A 261 -21.74 -9.92 17.94
CA ILE A 261 -20.90 -9.36 18.99
C ILE A 261 -21.50 -8.09 19.58
N LEU A 262 -22.08 -7.24 18.75
CA LEU A 262 -22.65 -5.95 19.17
C LEU A 262 -24.04 -6.07 19.80
N THR A 263 -24.69 -7.21 19.69
CA THR A 263 -26.01 -7.46 20.30
C THR A 263 -25.94 -8.33 21.56
N VAL A 264 -25.26 -9.47 21.46
CA VAL A 264 -25.19 -10.45 22.57
C VAL A 264 -23.84 -10.52 23.25
N GLY A 265 -22.80 -9.95 22.67
CA GLY A 265 -21.44 -9.97 23.20
C GLY A 265 -20.68 -11.25 22.88
N GLN A 266 -19.58 -11.47 23.59
CA GLN A 266 -18.68 -12.61 23.35
C GLN A 266 -18.64 -13.59 24.52
N LYS A 267 -18.53 -14.86 24.19
CA LYS A 267 -18.22 -15.91 25.15
C LYS A 267 -16.72 -16.14 25.29
N VAL A 268 -16.25 -16.18 26.52
CA VAL A 268 -14.84 -16.42 26.83
C VAL A 268 -14.67 -17.80 27.41
N ARG A 269 -13.72 -18.56 26.88
CA ARG A 269 -13.37 -19.87 27.40
C ARG A 269 -12.30 -19.73 28.51
N ILE A 270 -12.60 -20.14 29.72
CA ILE A 270 -11.65 -20.16 30.84
C ILE A 270 -11.07 -21.57 31.00
N VAL A 271 -9.76 -21.67 30.97
CA VAL A 271 -9.03 -22.92 31.21
C VAL A 271 -8.68 -23.03 32.69
N THR A 272 -9.15 -24.08 33.33
CA THR A 272 -9.02 -24.27 34.78
C THR A 272 -7.78 -25.05 35.23
N GLN A 273 -7.10 -25.74 34.33
CA GLN A 273 -5.88 -26.49 34.65
C GLN A 273 -4.77 -26.19 33.67
N VAL A 274 -3.59 -25.87 34.22
CA VAL A 274 -2.34 -25.66 33.45
C VAL A 274 -1.26 -26.52 34.06
N LYS A 275 -0.63 -27.36 33.24
CA LYS A 275 0.62 -28.02 33.63
C LYS A 275 1.79 -27.21 33.05
N ASN A 276 2.61 -26.64 33.92
CA ASN A 276 3.91 -26.10 33.51
C ASN A 276 4.85 -27.26 33.24
N LYS A 277 5.23 -27.49 32.00
CA LYS A 277 6.44 -28.22 31.69
C LYS A 277 7.60 -27.25 31.78
N GLY A 278 8.39 -27.35 32.84
CA GLY A 278 9.64 -26.61 32.94
C GLY A 278 10.52 -26.97 31.76
N SER A 279 10.79 -25.99 30.90
CA SER A 279 11.78 -26.11 29.85
C SER A 279 13.17 -25.93 30.46
N ARG A 280 14.13 -26.79 30.11
CA ARG A 280 15.55 -26.65 30.46
C ARG A 280 16.19 -25.36 29.91
N THR A 281 15.47 -24.59 29.11
CA THR A 281 15.94 -23.34 28.44
C THR A 281 15.39 -22.06 29.04
N GLY A 282 14.74 -22.10 30.19
CA GLY A 282 14.32 -20.88 30.92
C GLY A 282 13.14 -20.10 30.32
N ASN A 283 12.51 -20.56 29.27
CA ASN A 283 11.25 -20.02 28.76
C ASN A 283 10.10 -20.78 29.40
N ASN A 284 9.36 -20.13 30.29
CA ASN A 284 8.10 -20.63 30.83
C ASN A 284 7.02 -20.62 29.72
N GLU A 285 7.01 -21.57 28.84
CA GLU A 285 5.87 -21.84 28.00
C GLU A 285 4.87 -22.71 28.74
N ALA A 286 3.72 -22.14 29.07
CA ALA A 286 2.59 -22.87 29.60
C ALA A 286 1.97 -23.74 28.51
N MET A 287 2.19 -25.05 28.56
CA MET A 287 1.59 -26.01 27.64
C MET A 287 0.26 -26.51 28.21
N PHE A 288 -0.83 -26.35 27.48
CA PHE A 288 -2.15 -26.89 27.89
C PHE A 288 -2.20 -28.40 27.65
N VAL A 289 -2.28 -29.15 28.71
CA VAL A 289 -2.55 -30.59 28.64
C VAL A 289 -3.90 -30.85 29.27
N GLY A 290 -4.88 -31.15 28.41
CA GLY A 290 -6.19 -31.73 28.71
C GLY A 290 -6.81 -31.31 30.05
N GLY A 291 -7.48 -30.17 30.11
CA GLY A 291 -8.21 -29.74 31.29
C GLY A 291 -9.64 -29.44 30.95
N VAL A 292 -10.51 -29.56 31.94
CA VAL A 292 -11.94 -29.19 31.82
C VAL A 292 -12.00 -27.71 31.50
N THR A 293 -12.47 -27.39 30.31
CA THR A 293 -12.80 -26.03 29.93
C THR A 293 -14.19 -25.73 30.42
N THR A 294 -14.34 -24.86 31.39
CA THR A 294 -15.62 -24.27 31.70
C THR A 294 -15.82 -23.03 30.86
N THR A 295 -16.95 -22.94 30.19
CA THR A 295 -17.40 -21.67 29.63
C THR A 295 -17.78 -20.81 30.81
N ALA A 296 -16.94 -19.86 31.16
CA ALA A 296 -17.29 -18.90 32.18
C ALA A 296 -17.80 -17.65 31.47
N ASN A 297 -18.78 -17.12 32.09
CA ASN A 297 -19.49 -15.87 31.85
C ASN A 297 -19.10 -15.07 30.63
N GLU A 298 -20.08 -14.66 29.89
CA GLU A 298 -20.01 -13.77 28.78
C GLU A 298 -19.27 -12.49 29.19
N PHE A 299 -18.03 -12.35 28.74
CA PHE A 299 -17.41 -11.03 28.72
C PHE A 299 -18.02 -10.31 27.52
N ARG A 300 -19.06 -9.56 27.78
CA ARG A 300 -19.66 -8.75 26.74
C ARG A 300 -18.64 -7.71 26.28
N GLY A 301 -18.46 -7.57 24.98
CA GLY A 301 -17.69 -6.48 24.38
C GLY A 301 -18.36 -5.14 24.68
N ARG A 302 -18.01 -4.11 23.92
CA ARG A 302 -18.71 -2.82 23.97
C ARG A 302 -20.07 -2.91 23.28
N VAL A 303 -21.03 -3.54 23.96
CA VAL A 303 -22.42 -3.55 23.44
C VAL A 303 -23.06 -2.20 23.82
N PRO A 304 -23.49 -1.39 22.86
CA PRO A 304 -24.21 -0.14 23.14
C PRO A 304 -25.45 -0.39 23.98
N ARG A 305 -25.72 0.48 24.94
CA ARG A 305 -26.85 0.31 25.85
C ARG A 305 -28.17 0.17 25.11
N ILE A 306 -28.39 0.97 24.06
CA ILE A 306 -29.63 0.89 23.29
C ILE A 306 -29.79 -0.45 22.55
N PHE A 307 -28.69 -1.04 22.05
CA PHE A 307 -28.75 -2.36 21.43
C PHE A 307 -29.15 -3.42 22.43
N ARG A 308 -28.57 -3.37 23.63
CA ARG A 308 -28.93 -4.27 24.73
C ARG A 308 -30.37 -4.08 25.14
N GLN A 309 -30.83 -2.83 25.28
CA GLN A 309 -32.23 -2.53 25.63
C GLN A 309 -33.17 -3.13 24.60
N ILE A 310 -32.91 -3.04 23.31
CA ILE A 310 -33.74 -3.64 22.27
C ILE A 310 -33.75 -5.15 22.39
N VAL A 311 -32.59 -5.78 22.57
CA VAL A 311 -32.47 -7.25 22.69
C VAL A 311 -33.19 -7.78 23.92
N GLU A 312 -33.17 -7.03 25.02
CA GLU A 312 -33.82 -7.42 26.29
C GLU A 312 -35.33 -7.04 26.36
N THR A 313 -35.81 -6.22 25.40
CA THR A 313 -37.23 -5.83 25.35
C THR A 313 -38.12 -7.03 25.05
N GLN A 314 -39.13 -7.27 25.94
CA GLN A 314 -40.19 -8.24 25.70
C GLN A 314 -41.30 -7.57 24.91
N GLY A 315 -41.63 -8.12 23.73
CA GLY A 315 -42.63 -7.58 22.81
C GLY A 315 -42.09 -6.55 21.83
N ALA A 316 -42.97 -5.66 21.37
CA ALA A 316 -42.64 -4.72 20.31
C ALA A 316 -41.72 -3.59 20.79
N VAL A 317 -40.67 -3.33 20.01
CA VAL A 317 -39.74 -2.20 20.21
C VAL A 317 -40.40 -0.90 19.76
N SER A 318 -40.23 0.18 20.53
CA SER A 318 -40.78 1.48 20.16
C SER A 318 -40.02 2.08 18.95
N ARG A 319 -40.71 2.85 18.11
CA ARG A 319 -40.09 3.56 17.01
C ARG A 319 -38.92 4.44 17.48
N ARG A 320 -39.08 5.13 18.61
CA ARG A 320 -38.07 5.97 19.23
C ARG A 320 -36.80 5.22 19.60
N ASP A 321 -36.93 4.04 20.21
CA ASP A 321 -35.77 3.23 20.61
C ASP A 321 -35.04 2.67 19.37
N PHE A 322 -35.81 2.28 18.35
CA PHE A 322 -35.23 1.89 17.07
C PHE A 322 -34.43 3.04 16.42
N GLU A 323 -34.97 4.26 16.36
CA GLU A 323 -34.29 5.42 15.78
C GLU A 323 -32.98 5.72 16.51
N ARG A 324 -33.01 5.67 17.85
CA ARG A 324 -31.79 5.78 18.67
C ARG A 324 -30.76 4.69 18.36
N ALA A 325 -31.23 3.47 18.15
CA ALA A 325 -30.31 2.38 17.77
C ALA A 325 -29.73 2.59 16.38
N LEU A 326 -30.51 3.07 15.42
CA LEU A 326 -30.04 3.38 14.08
C LEU A 326 -29.04 4.54 14.11
N ASP A 327 -29.27 5.59 14.94
CA ASP A 327 -28.30 6.68 15.19
C ASP A 327 -26.94 6.14 15.62
N VAL A 328 -26.96 5.22 16.60
CA VAL A 328 -25.74 4.59 17.12
C VAL A 328 -25.05 3.74 16.05
N ALA A 329 -25.80 2.96 15.27
CA ALA A 329 -25.25 2.15 14.18
C ALA A 329 -24.59 3.03 13.11
N TYR A 330 -25.27 4.09 12.67
CA TYR A 330 -24.74 5.05 11.68
C TYR A 330 -23.51 5.78 12.19
N ALA A 331 -23.54 6.19 13.43
CA ALA A 331 -22.39 6.84 14.05
C ALA A 331 -21.17 5.89 14.14
N LEU A 332 -21.37 4.62 14.46
CA LEU A 332 -20.32 3.61 14.53
C LEU A 332 -19.69 3.32 13.17
N PHE A 333 -20.53 3.15 12.14
CA PHE A 333 -20.10 2.60 10.86
C PHE A 333 -20.00 3.63 9.74
N LEU A 334 -20.99 4.51 9.59
CA LEU A 334 -21.07 5.49 8.49
C LEU A 334 -20.62 6.89 8.89
N ARG A 335 -20.52 7.18 10.21
CA ARG A 335 -19.97 8.44 10.73
C ARG A 335 -20.78 9.68 10.40
N ARG A 336 -22.06 9.51 10.16
CA ARG A 336 -23.05 10.53 9.95
C ARG A 336 -24.38 10.13 10.56
N PRO A 337 -25.31 11.05 10.82
CA PRO A 337 -26.68 10.68 11.17
C PRO A 337 -27.44 10.09 9.96
N PRO A 338 -28.44 9.22 10.21
CA PRO A 338 -29.38 8.82 9.18
C PRO A 338 -30.22 10.04 8.71
N ASN A 339 -30.67 10.00 7.47
CA ASN A 339 -31.68 10.91 6.97
C ASN A 339 -33.09 10.33 7.16
N GLN A 340 -34.15 11.14 6.92
CA GLN A 340 -35.54 10.71 7.14
C GLN A 340 -35.92 9.48 6.30
N LYS A 341 -35.46 9.40 5.06
CA LYS A 341 -35.76 8.25 4.19
C LYS A 341 -35.08 6.97 4.70
N GLU A 342 -33.87 7.09 5.26
CA GLU A 342 -33.16 5.95 5.86
C GLU A 342 -33.86 5.46 7.12
N TYR A 343 -34.33 6.34 8.02
CA TYR A 343 -35.12 5.92 9.17
C TYR A 343 -36.35 5.12 8.75
N GLU A 344 -37.10 5.64 7.75
CA GLU A 344 -38.29 4.96 7.25
C GLU A 344 -37.98 3.62 6.59
N SER A 345 -36.95 3.59 5.76
CA SER A 345 -36.55 2.38 5.05
C SER A 345 -36.09 1.29 6.00
N TYR A 346 -35.19 1.62 6.93
CA TYR A 346 -34.69 0.61 7.88
C TYR A 346 -35.75 0.14 8.85
N TRP A 347 -36.67 1.03 9.27
CA TRP A 347 -37.80 0.64 10.13
C TRP A 347 -38.76 -0.32 9.42
N ASN A 348 -39.27 0.09 8.27
CA ASN A 348 -40.32 -0.62 7.58
C ASN A 348 -39.83 -1.87 6.85
N ASN A 349 -38.67 -1.76 6.21
CA ASN A 349 -38.15 -2.79 5.29
C ASN A 349 -37.18 -3.77 5.95
N VAL A 350 -36.52 -3.38 7.05
CA VAL A 350 -35.54 -4.24 7.71
C VAL A 350 -36.03 -4.64 9.11
N PHE A 351 -36.16 -3.71 10.05
CA PHE A 351 -36.43 -4.04 11.44
C PHE A 351 -37.79 -4.75 11.63
N ARG A 352 -38.90 -4.12 11.17
CA ARG A 352 -40.24 -4.69 11.32
C ARG A 352 -40.41 -6.05 10.62
N LYS A 353 -39.84 -6.23 9.44
CA LYS A 353 -39.93 -7.50 8.70
C LYS A 353 -39.20 -8.65 9.42
N ASN A 354 -38.16 -8.34 10.21
CA ASN A 354 -37.44 -9.35 10.96
C ASN A 354 -37.89 -9.45 12.44
N ALA A 355 -38.80 -8.58 12.91
CA ALA A 355 -39.25 -8.57 14.31
C ALA A 355 -39.99 -9.86 14.71
N GLU A 356 -40.59 -10.57 13.77
CA GLU A 356 -41.20 -11.87 14.01
C GLU A 356 -40.18 -12.93 14.44
N LEU A 357 -38.90 -12.77 14.06
CA LEU A 357 -37.79 -13.63 14.46
C LEU A 357 -37.20 -13.23 15.83
N GLY A 358 -37.76 -12.20 16.46
CA GLY A 358 -37.31 -11.60 17.71
C GLY A 358 -36.49 -10.31 17.50
N ASN A 359 -36.49 -9.46 18.54
CA ASN A 359 -35.84 -8.14 18.51
C ASN A 359 -34.32 -8.21 18.29
N GLU A 360 -33.67 -9.26 18.80
CA GLU A 360 -32.26 -9.52 18.58
C GLU A 360 -31.98 -9.70 17.08
N MET A 361 -32.70 -10.60 16.41
CA MET A 361 -32.50 -10.86 14.99
C MET A 361 -32.85 -9.65 14.12
N ALA A 362 -33.91 -8.92 14.51
CA ALA A 362 -34.28 -7.68 13.82
C ALA A 362 -33.16 -6.62 13.89
N LEU A 363 -32.59 -6.45 15.07
CA LEU A 363 -31.44 -5.52 15.23
C LEU A 363 -30.19 -6.01 14.51
N GLN A 364 -29.88 -7.30 14.55
CA GLN A 364 -28.75 -7.88 13.80
C GLN A 364 -28.92 -7.65 12.29
N ALA A 365 -30.12 -7.85 11.74
CA ALA A 365 -30.41 -7.54 10.35
C ALA A 365 -30.10 -6.07 10.00
N VAL A 366 -30.53 -5.12 10.85
CA VAL A 366 -30.22 -3.70 10.65
C VAL A 366 -28.71 -3.45 10.62
N LEU A 367 -27.94 -4.03 11.57
CA LEU A 367 -26.49 -3.86 11.63
C LEU A 367 -25.78 -4.47 10.40
N ILE A 368 -26.23 -5.64 9.94
CA ILE A 368 -25.73 -6.28 8.73
C ILE A 368 -25.99 -5.39 7.52
N TYR A 369 -27.21 -4.89 7.33
CA TYR A 369 -27.54 -4.01 6.21
C TYR A 369 -26.70 -2.73 6.22
N VAL A 370 -26.52 -2.06 7.37
CA VAL A 370 -25.70 -0.85 7.49
C VAL A 370 -24.25 -1.14 7.08
N THR A 371 -23.69 -2.27 7.48
CA THR A 371 -22.28 -2.62 7.20
C THR A 371 -22.04 -3.24 5.83
N LEU A 372 -23.10 -3.53 5.08
CA LEU A 372 -23.03 -3.94 3.68
C LEU A 372 -23.37 -2.80 2.70
N THR A 373 -23.65 -1.60 3.21
CA THR A 373 -23.86 -0.44 2.32
C THR A 373 -22.57 -0.09 1.55
N PRO A 374 -22.69 0.41 0.32
CA PRO A 374 -21.54 0.91 -0.43
C PRO A 374 -20.73 1.95 0.37
N GLU A 375 -21.37 2.81 1.13
CA GLU A 375 -20.72 3.84 1.93
C GLU A 375 -19.82 3.27 3.04
N PHE A 376 -20.11 2.09 3.57
CA PHE A 376 -19.26 1.42 4.55
C PHE A 376 -18.02 0.78 3.90
N VAL A 377 -18.21 0.19 2.72
CA VAL A 377 -17.17 -0.58 2.00
C VAL A 377 -16.29 0.31 1.16
N TYR A 378 -16.85 1.39 0.61
CA TYR A 378 -16.20 2.28 -0.33
C TYR A 378 -16.17 3.72 0.17
N ARG A 379 -15.13 4.44 -0.17
CA ARG A 379 -15.07 5.89 -0.16
C ARG A 379 -15.63 6.39 -1.50
N MET A 380 -16.70 7.14 -1.45
CA MET A 380 -17.33 7.71 -2.64
C MET A 380 -16.68 9.04 -3.00
N GLU A 381 -16.30 9.20 -4.26
CA GLU A 381 -15.80 10.45 -4.84
C GLU A 381 -16.51 10.68 -6.17
N LEU A 382 -17.75 11.15 -6.08
CA LEU A 382 -18.68 11.31 -7.21
C LEU A 382 -18.70 12.71 -7.80
N GLY A 383 -18.12 13.70 -7.07
CA GLY A 383 -18.22 15.10 -7.44
C GLY A 383 -19.62 15.66 -7.19
N LEU A 384 -20.04 15.67 -5.92
CA LEU A 384 -21.39 16.14 -5.52
C LEU A 384 -21.46 17.66 -5.29
N GLY A 385 -20.41 18.40 -5.64
CA GLY A 385 -20.34 19.85 -5.58
C GLY A 385 -20.80 20.53 -6.89
N GLU A 386 -20.40 21.77 -7.06
CA GLU A 386 -20.79 22.60 -8.20
C GLU A 386 -20.12 22.11 -9.50
N THR A 387 -20.81 22.29 -10.62
CA THR A 387 -20.33 21.99 -11.96
C THR A 387 -19.67 23.23 -12.57
N ASP A 388 -18.49 23.09 -13.15
CA ASP A 388 -17.80 24.17 -13.86
C ASP A 388 -18.16 24.24 -15.35
N GLU A 389 -17.57 25.21 -16.06
CA GLU A 389 -17.77 25.45 -17.49
C GLU A 389 -17.29 24.30 -18.40
N TYR A 390 -16.41 23.40 -17.87
CA TYR A 390 -15.90 22.22 -18.58
C TYR A 390 -16.71 20.93 -18.29
N GLY A 391 -17.84 21.07 -17.60
CA GLY A 391 -18.67 19.93 -17.20
C GLY A 391 -18.05 19.06 -16.09
N ARG A 392 -17.02 19.57 -15.40
CA ARG A 392 -16.40 18.90 -14.27
C ARG A 392 -17.09 19.32 -12.97
N ARG A 393 -17.22 18.41 -12.04
CA ARG A 393 -17.90 18.63 -10.76
C ARG A 393 -16.91 18.68 -9.62
N PHE A 394 -16.97 19.75 -8.85
CA PHE A 394 -16.13 19.88 -7.66
C PHE A 394 -16.54 18.86 -6.60
N LEU A 395 -15.60 18.40 -5.78
CA LEU A 395 -15.93 17.55 -4.64
C LEU A 395 -16.74 18.34 -3.61
N SER A 396 -17.81 17.76 -3.08
CA SER A 396 -18.57 18.35 -1.99
C SER A 396 -17.71 18.50 -0.71
N PRO A 397 -18.09 19.35 0.25
CA PRO A 397 -17.34 19.50 1.50
C PRO A 397 -17.11 18.19 2.26
N GLN A 398 -18.06 17.26 2.19
CA GLN A 398 -17.92 15.95 2.81
C GLN A 398 -16.90 15.08 2.06
N GLU A 399 -16.97 15.02 0.74
CA GLU A 399 -16.00 14.30 -0.10
C GLU A 399 -14.59 14.87 0.08
N LEU A 400 -14.44 16.20 0.11
CA LEU A 400 -13.16 16.87 0.40
C LEU A 400 -12.61 16.49 1.75
N THR A 401 -13.47 16.43 2.77
CA THR A 401 -13.04 16.01 4.12
C THR A 401 -12.46 14.60 4.11
N TYR A 402 -13.13 13.66 3.46
CA TYR A 402 -12.61 12.30 3.32
C TYR A 402 -11.35 12.25 2.45
N ALA A 403 -11.34 12.94 1.30
CA ALA A 403 -10.24 12.95 0.38
C ALA A 403 -8.95 13.47 1.04
N VAL A 404 -9.02 14.63 1.69
CA VAL A 404 -7.88 15.24 2.38
C VAL A 404 -7.46 14.43 3.61
N HIS A 405 -8.41 13.97 4.42
CA HIS A 405 -8.09 13.18 5.60
C HIS A 405 -7.34 11.88 5.23
N TYR A 406 -7.88 11.14 4.26
CA TYR A 406 -7.28 9.90 3.82
C TYR A 406 -6.02 10.07 2.96
N ALA A 407 -5.73 11.27 2.48
CA ALA A 407 -4.43 11.58 1.90
C ALA A 407 -3.28 11.45 2.94
N PHE A 408 -3.58 11.64 4.24
CA PHE A 408 -2.57 11.65 5.30
C PHE A 408 -2.75 10.53 6.33
N HIS A 409 -3.95 9.94 6.45
CA HIS A 409 -4.29 9.02 7.54
C HIS A 409 -4.89 7.68 7.10
N ASN A 410 -4.60 6.64 7.90
CA ASN A 410 -5.19 5.30 7.80
C ASN A 410 -6.19 5.01 8.94
N LYS A 411 -6.85 6.05 9.43
CA LYS A 411 -7.92 5.95 10.42
C LYS A 411 -9.14 6.67 9.91
N PRO A 412 -10.35 6.33 10.38
CA PRO A 412 -11.57 7.03 10.00
C PRO A 412 -11.49 8.54 10.21
N ALA A 413 -12.01 9.31 9.25
CA ALA A 413 -11.97 10.78 9.27
C ALA A 413 -12.79 11.37 10.43
N PHE A 414 -13.95 10.78 10.66
CA PHE A 414 -14.85 11.20 11.71
C PHE A 414 -14.79 10.23 12.87
N GLY A 415 -14.81 10.75 14.05
CA GLY A 415 -15.14 9.99 15.23
C GLY A 415 -16.64 10.00 15.46
N VAL A 416 -17.11 9.19 16.40
CA VAL A 416 -18.49 9.15 16.89
C VAL A 416 -18.64 10.23 17.96
N GLU A 417 -19.56 11.19 17.90
CA GLU A 417 -19.90 12.06 18.99
C GLU A 417 -20.50 11.26 20.16
N GLU A 418 -20.41 11.76 21.38
CA GLU A 418 -21.00 11.08 22.53
C GLU A 418 -22.48 10.80 22.23
N ILE A 419 -22.79 9.52 21.97
CA ILE A 419 -24.14 9.13 21.61
C ILE A 419 -24.76 8.45 22.81
N GLU A 420 -23.98 7.65 23.50
CA GLU A 420 -24.50 6.84 24.61
C GLU A 420 -23.41 6.34 25.55
N THR A 421 -23.80 6.08 26.81
CA THR A 421 -22.97 5.34 27.75
C THR A 421 -22.99 3.86 27.40
N ILE A 422 -21.83 3.27 27.20
CA ILE A 422 -21.67 1.85 26.92
C ILE A 422 -21.09 1.11 28.11
N ASP A 423 -21.49 -0.15 28.23
CA ASP A 423 -20.89 -1.06 29.19
C ASP A 423 -19.61 -1.66 28.61
N VAL A 424 -18.49 -1.45 29.31
CA VAL A 424 -17.19 -2.02 28.91
C VAL A 424 -16.81 -3.11 29.89
N TYR A 425 -16.68 -4.33 29.40
CA TYR A 425 -16.17 -5.44 30.19
C TYR A 425 -14.66 -5.54 30.04
N THR A 426 -13.96 -5.56 31.14
CA THR A 426 -12.50 -5.71 31.14
C THR A 426 -12.11 -7.11 31.61
N LYS A 427 -10.90 -7.54 31.32
CA LYS A 427 -10.35 -8.84 31.74
C LYS A 427 -10.45 -9.11 33.26
N ASN A 428 -10.56 -8.06 34.04
CA ASN A 428 -10.43 -8.08 35.49
C ASN A 428 -11.71 -7.64 36.22
N SER A 429 -12.81 -7.37 35.50
CA SER A 429 -14.04 -6.94 36.13
C SER A 429 -15.22 -7.85 35.76
N GLU A 430 -15.99 -8.25 36.76
CA GLU A 430 -17.24 -9.01 36.57
C GLU A 430 -18.39 -8.10 36.22
N ALA A 431 -18.32 -6.86 36.65
CA ALA A 431 -19.29 -5.83 36.32
C ALA A 431 -18.77 -4.95 35.17
N PRO A 432 -19.65 -4.51 34.28
CA PRO A 432 -19.26 -3.58 33.24
C PRO A 432 -18.83 -2.26 33.85
N ILE A 433 -17.74 -1.71 33.31
CA ILE A 433 -17.36 -0.32 33.56
C ILE A 433 -18.18 0.52 32.62
N LYS A 434 -19.04 1.37 33.14
CA LYS A 434 -19.77 2.35 32.33
C LYS A 434 -18.78 3.36 31.73
N ARG A 435 -18.70 3.42 30.43
CA ARG A 435 -17.98 4.46 29.70
C ARG A 435 -18.93 5.14 28.75
N THR A 436 -18.95 6.43 28.82
CA THR A 436 -19.62 7.22 27.77
C THR A 436 -18.86 7.00 26.49
N MET A 437 -19.55 6.54 25.44
CA MET A 437 -19.01 6.52 24.11
C MET A 437 -18.88 7.96 23.65
N THR A 438 -17.76 8.56 23.96
CA THR A 438 -17.35 9.77 23.27
C THR A 438 -16.75 9.36 21.96
N THR A 439 -17.11 10.09 20.95
CA THR A 439 -16.33 10.14 19.72
C THR A 439 -14.87 10.14 20.07
N PRO A 440 -14.05 9.32 19.45
CA PRO A 440 -12.67 9.65 19.41
C PRO A 440 -12.60 11.08 18.87
N ARG A 441 -12.38 12.04 19.73
CA ARG A 441 -11.92 13.35 19.28
C ARG A 441 -10.81 13.04 18.30
N PRO A 442 -10.75 13.71 17.13
CA PRO A 442 -9.60 13.56 16.27
C PRO A 442 -8.36 13.96 17.09
N THR A 443 -7.81 12.97 17.78
CA THR A 443 -6.73 13.15 18.76
C THR A 443 -5.37 13.10 18.12
N TRP A 444 -5.35 12.81 16.81
CA TRP A 444 -4.11 12.53 16.14
C TRP A 444 -3.35 13.77 15.68
N ALA A 445 -4.02 14.79 15.20
CA ALA A 445 -3.35 16.04 14.86
C ALA A 445 -4.33 17.21 14.86
N ALA A 446 -3.87 18.38 15.31
CA ALA A 446 -4.67 19.59 15.32
C ALA A 446 -5.23 19.97 13.92
N GLY A 447 -4.45 19.68 12.84
CA GLY A 447 -4.86 19.92 11.47
C GLY A 447 -6.08 19.10 11.02
N HIS A 448 -6.15 17.81 11.40
CA HIS A 448 -7.30 16.95 11.06
C HIS A 448 -8.56 17.34 11.84
N SER A 449 -8.41 17.79 13.08
CA SER A 449 -9.53 18.36 13.85
C SER A 449 -10.09 19.62 13.18
N ALA A 450 -9.19 20.49 12.69
CA ALA A 450 -9.59 21.70 11.98
C ALA A 450 -10.31 21.40 10.68
N LEU A 451 -9.88 20.36 9.93
CA LEU A 451 -10.53 19.91 8.71
C LEU A 451 -12.01 19.55 8.94
N VAL A 452 -12.28 18.74 9.97
CA VAL A 452 -13.64 18.33 10.34
C VAL A 452 -14.47 19.54 10.80
N MET A 453 -13.87 20.44 11.57
CA MET A 453 -14.56 21.66 12.02
C MET A 453 -14.84 22.61 10.87
N ASP A 454 -13.92 22.77 9.94
CA ASP A 454 -14.13 23.61 8.75
C ASP A 454 -15.25 23.07 7.86
N MET A 455 -15.34 21.74 7.71
CA MET A 455 -16.47 21.11 7.02
C MET A 455 -17.79 21.41 7.74
N LYS A 456 -17.88 21.16 9.04
CA LYS A 456 -19.08 21.41 9.85
C LYS A 456 -19.52 22.89 9.81
N ASN A 457 -18.56 23.80 9.76
CA ASN A 457 -18.79 25.25 9.72
C ASN A 457 -18.98 25.81 8.29
N GLY A 458 -19.04 24.95 7.27
CA GLY A 458 -19.19 25.38 5.88
C GLY A 458 -17.99 26.13 5.30
N LYS A 459 -16.81 25.97 5.89
CA LYS A 459 -15.55 26.64 5.49
C LYS A 459 -14.64 25.78 4.62
N LEU A 460 -15.13 24.72 4.04
CA LEU A 460 -14.37 23.82 3.15
C LEU A 460 -15.10 23.71 1.81
N LYS A 461 -14.99 24.77 0.98
CA LYS A 461 -15.73 24.88 -0.28
C LYS A 461 -14.87 25.24 -1.49
N THR A 462 -13.71 25.78 -1.27
CA THR A 462 -12.85 26.32 -2.33
C THR A 462 -11.46 25.66 -2.31
N ARG A 463 -10.73 25.81 -3.41
CA ARG A 463 -9.32 25.40 -3.50
C ARG A 463 -8.47 26.02 -2.39
N ALA A 464 -8.66 27.31 -2.11
CA ALA A 464 -7.94 28.02 -1.05
C ALA A 464 -8.24 27.45 0.35
N ASP A 465 -9.47 27.01 0.58
CA ASP A 465 -9.82 26.33 1.83
C ASP A 465 -9.07 25.00 1.99
N VAL A 466 -8.98 24.22 0.89
CA VAL A 466 -8.24 22.96 0.88
C VAL A 466 -6.77 23.21 1.12
N GLU A 467 -6.17 24.21 0.45
CA GLU A 467 -4.77 24.56 0.64
C GLU A 467 -4.48 24.94 2.11
N ARG A 468 -5.27 25.82 2.67
CA ARG A 468 -5.14 26.23 4.08
C ARG A 468 -5.15 25.04 5.04
N VAL A 469 -6.05 24.09 4.82
CA VAL A 469 -6.15 22.90 5.68
C VAL A 469 -5.00 21.94 5.44
N VAL A 470 -4.62 21.70 4.18
CA VAL A 470 -3.48 20.84 3.83
C VAL A 470 -2.20 21.35 4.44
N ARG A 471 -1.90 22.66 4.32
CA ARG A 471 -0.74 23.29 4.96
C ARG A 471 -0.77 23.09 6.47
N LYS A 472 -1.90 23.34 7.12
CA LYS A 472 -2.05 23.13 8.57
C LYS A 472 -1.80 21.69 9.01
N ILE A 473 -2.16 20.70 8.19
CA ILE A 473 -1.87 19.28 8.46
C ILE A 473 -0.38 18.99 8.30
N LEU A 474 0.24 19.51 7.24
CA LEU A 474 1.65 19.28 6.94
C LEU A 474 2.59 19.99 7.95
N ASP A 475 2.21 21.17 8.41
CA ASP A 475 2.98 21.96 9.39
C ASP A 475 2.74 21.53 10.84
N ALA A 476 1.82 20.58 11.06
CA ALA A 476 1.58 20.08 12.41
C ALA A 476 2.88 19.49 12.99
N PRO A 477 3.28 19.90 14.21
CA PRO A 477 4.56 19.49 14.80
C PRO A 477 4.63 17.97 14.88
N GLN A 478 5.72 17.41 14.42
CA GLN A 478 5.99 16.00 14.59
C GLN A 478 6.11 15.72 16.11
N LYS A 479 5.33 14.76 16.59
CA LYS A 479 5.57 14.25 17.94
C LYS A 479 6.96 13.64 17.95
N GLY A 480 7.80 14.05 18.91
CA GLY A 480 9.17 13.56 19.02
C GLY A 480 9.27 12.03 19.05
N TRP A 481 10.42 11.53 19.41
CA TRP A 481 10.66 10.09 19.49
C TRP A 481 9.71 9.38 20.44
N VAL A 482 8.97 8.41 19.94
CA VAL A 482 8.03 7.59 20.70
C VAL A 482 8.58 6.18 20.84
N THR A 483 8.52 5.65 22.06
CA THR A 483 8.91 4.27 22.34
C THR A 483 7.66 3.42 22.54
N ASN A 484 7.53 2.38 21.74
CA ASN A 484 6.50 1.37 21.91
C ASN A 484 7.13 -0.03 21.73
N HIS A 485 6.87 -0.92 22.71
CA HIS A 485 7.36 -2.31 22.69
C HIS A 485 8.87 -2.45 22.36
N ASN A 486 9.72 -1.68 23.09
CA ASN A 486 11.17 -1.64 22.88
C ASN A 486 11.64 -1.09 21.52
N ARG A 487 10.77 -0.46 20.76
CA ARG A 487 11.09 0.24 19.52
C ARG A 487 10.92 1.72 19.74
N THR A 488 11.89 2.48 19.28
CA THR A 488 11.82 3.92 19.28
C THR A 488 11.77 4.41 17.85
N TYR A 489 10.78 5.21 17.55
CA TYR A 489 10.58 5.78 16.23
C TYR A 489 10.08 7.22 16.34
N LEU A 490 10.37 8.02 15.33
CA LEU A 490 9.83 9.36 15.22
C LEU A 490 8.35 9.25 14.84
N ALA A 491 7.44 9.68 15.73
CA ALA A 491 6.02 9.64 15.45
C ALA A 491 5.67 10.74 14.45
N SER A 492 5.14 10.35 13.30
CA SER A 492 4.61 11.30 12.32
C SER A 492 3.11 11.48 12.49
N PRO A 493 2.59 12.71 12.47
CA PRO A 493 1.15 12.95 12.43
C PRO A 493 0.54 12.48 11.10
N ASN A 494 1.35 12.32 10.07
CA ASN A 494 0.95 11.99 8.71
C ASN A 494 1.54 10.64 8.27
N PRO A 495 1.02 9.50 8.75
CA PRO A 495 1.61 8.18 8.51
C PRO A 495 1.66 7.77 7.04
N ARG A 496 0.81 8.35 6.19
CA ARG A 496 0.76 8.07 4.75
C ARG A 496 2.01 8.55 4.01
N ILE A 497 2.63 9.63 4.48
CA ILE A 497 3.88 10.12 3.88
C ILE A 497 4.97 9.05 3.98
N LEU A 498 5.18 8.49 5.17
CA LEU A 498 6.15 7.41 5.33
C LEU A 498 5.75 6.15 4.56
N GLN A 499 4.44 5.85 4.50
CA GLN A 499 3.92 4.72 3.73
C GLN A 499 4.29 4.86 2.25
N PHE A 500 4.17 6.06 1.66
CA PHE A 500 4.60 6.31 0.30
C PHE A 500 6.06 5.90 0.07
N PHE A 501 6.99 6.35 0.90
CA PHE A 501 8.41 6.02 0.74
C PHE A 501 8.68 4.52 0.95
N ARG A 502 8.01 3.88 1.90
CA ARG A 502 8.09 2.44 2.09
C ARG A 502 7.67 1.67 0.84
N GLU A 503 6.55 2.04 0.25
CA GLU A 503 6.01 1.38 -0.94
C GLU A 503 6.79 1.76 -2.21
N PHE A 504 7.20 3.02 -2.34
CA PHE A 504 8.00 3.47 -3.48
C PHE A 504 9.35 2.76 -3.57
N PHE A 505 10.12 2.76 -2.48
CA PHE A 505 11.43 2.10 -2.44
C PHE A 505 11.35 0.59 -2.19
N GLY A 506 10.28 0.08 -1.59
CA GLY A 506 10.10 -1.34 -1.29
C GLY A 506 11.00 -1.89 -0.18
N TYR A 507 11.82 -1.06 0.48
CA TYR A 507 12.81 -1.49 1.49
C TYR A 507 12.17 -2.18 2.72
N TYR A 508 10.92 -1.89 3.04
CA TYR A 508 10.21 -2.50 4.16
C TYR A 508 9.99 -4.00 3.98
N LYS A 509 10.04 -4.50 2.73
CA LYS A 509 9.95 -5.93 2.40
C LYS A 509 11.22 -6.72 2.74
N ALA A 510 12.27 -6.07 3.23
CA ALA A 510 13.52 -6.76 3.58
C ALA A 510 13.32 -7.96 4.53
N HIS A 511 12.35 -7.89 5.45
CA HIS A 511 12.05 -8.98 6.37
C HIS A 511 11.31 -10.17 5.74
N GLU A 512 10.75 -10.00 4.56
CA GLU A 512 10.06 -11.04 3.79
C GLU A 512 11.04 -11.90 2.99
N VAL A 513 12.25 -11.36 2.72
CA VAL A 513 13.27 -12.08 1.97
C VAL A 513 13.99 -13.06 2.92
N PHE A 514 13.75 -14.34 2.70
CA PHE A 514 14.48 -15.38 3.42
C PHE A 514 15.98 -15.30 3.10
N LYS A 515 16.84 -15.44 4.13
CA LYS A 515 18.29 -15.51 3.97
C LYS A 515 18.79 -16.87 4.45
N ASP A 516 19.45 -17.61 3.57
CA ASP A 516 20.09 -18.86 3.91
C ASP A 516 21.40 -18.58 4.66
N VAL A 517 21.27 -18.45 5.98
CA VAL A 517 22.37 -18.05 6.86
C VAL A 517 23.48 -19.10 6.88
N ASP A 518 23.15 -20.39 6.78
CA ASP A 518 24.13 -21.48 6.84
C ASP A 518 24.98 -21.53 5.57
N LYS A 519 24.34 -21.45 4.39
CA LYS A 519 25.04 -21.35 3.11
C LYS A 519 25.92 -20.11 3.05
N PHE A 520 25.40 -19.00 3.52
CA PHE A 520 26.09 -17.71 3.55
C PHE A 520 27.27 -17.70 4.54
N ALA A 521 27.09 -18.25 5.75
CA ALA A 521 28.15 -18.34 6.74
C ALA A 521 29.35 -19.16 6.25
N LYS A 522 29.10 -20.24 5.52
CA LYS A 522 30.15 -21.07 4.91
C LYS A 522 30.90 -20.33 3.80
N ARG A 523 30.17 -19.60 2.94
CA ARG A 523 30.74 -18.91 1.77
C ARG A 523 31.50 -17.64 2.12
N ASP A 524 30.92 -16.79 2.97
CA ASP A 524 31.40 -15.42 3.20
C ASP A 524 31.97 -15.22 4.63
N GLY A 525 32.08 -16.30 5.44
CA GLY A 525 32.59 -16.24 6.82
C GLY A 525 31.74 -15.42 7.80
N PHE A 526 30.56 -15.02 7.40
CA PHE A 526 29.68 -14.13 8.17
C PHE A 526 28.57 -14.91 8.89
N LYS A 527 28.88 -15.39 10.09
CA LYS A 527 27.97 -16.23 10.88
C LYS A 527 26.76 -15.53 11.52
N GLN A 528 26.47 -14.24 11.18
CA GLN A 528 25.79 -13.41 12.18
C GLN A 528 24.64 -12.54 11.68
N PHE A 529 24.14 -12.79 10.46
CA PHE A 529 22.89 -12.19 10.04
C PHE A 529 21.73 -12.96 10.68
N VAL A 530 20.96 -12.28 11.52
CA VAL A 530 19.73 -12.82 12.09
C VAL A 530 18.55 -12.27 11.29
N GLN A 531 17.61 -13.13 10.91
CA GLN A 531 16.42 -12.73 10.13
C GLN A 531 15.69 -11.51 10.74
N GLY A 532 15.66 -11.40 12.06
CA GLY A 532 15.13 -10.23 12.77
C GLY A 532 15.89 -8.91 12.54
N SER A 533 17.11 -8.95 11.98
CA SER A 533 17.87 -7.74 11.68
C SER A 533 17.27 -6.95 10.52
N ALA A 534 16.69 -7.62 9.53
CA ALA A 534 16.08 -6.97 8.38
C ALA A 534 14.97 -5.98 8.78
N SER A 535 14.13 -6.34 9.77
CA SER A 535 13.11 -5.43 10.31
C SER A 535 13.72 -4.19 10.97
N LYS A 536 14.84 -4.34 11.69
CA LYS A 536 15.54 -3.22 12.35
C LYS A 536 16.14 -2.28 11.31
N LEU A 537 16.74 -2.80 10.26
CA LEU A 537 17.28 -2.03 9.15
C LEU A 537 16.20 -1.25 8.39
N SER A 538 15.00 -1.80 8.28
CA SER A 538 13.86 -1.08 7.72
C SER A 538 13.43 0.11 8.59
N TYR A 539 13.48 -0.01 9.91
CA TYR A 539 13.20 1.11 10.82
C TYR A 539 14.30 2.19 10.79
N ASP A 540 15.55 1.81 10.57
CA ASP A 540 16.64 2.77 10.36
C ASP A 540 16.38 3.60 9.10
N THR A 541 16.00 2.95 8.02
CA THR A 541 15.63 3.63 6.77
C THR A 541 14.41 4.54 6.93
N ASP A 542 13.37 4.10 7.67
CA ASP A 542 12.25 4.96 8.05
C ASP A 542 12.72 6.24 8.76
N SER A 543 13.66 6.08 9.67
CA SER A 543 14.18 7.19 10.47
C SER A 543 15.05 8.14 9.64
N LEU A 544 15.82 7.61 8.70
CA LEU A 544 16.56 8.41 7.74
C LEU A 544 15.64 9.25 6.84
N ILE A 545 14.59 8.64 6.29
CA ILE A 545 13.61 9.35 5.47
C ILE A 545 12.93 10.46 6.27
N ARG A 546 12.53 10.18 7.51
CA ARG A 546 11.94 11.21 8.38
C ARG A 546 12.90 12.34 8.71
N HIS A 547 14.19 12.02 8.87
CA HIS A 547 15.24 13.03 9.09
C HIS A 547 15.36 13.95 7.87
N ILE A 548 15.39 13.40 6.65
CA ILE A 548 15.44 14.19 5.42
C ILE A 548 14.17 15.06 5.28
N LEU A 549 13.00 14.50 5.57
CA LEU A 549 11.73 15.23 5.50
C LEU A 549 11.56 16.31 6.57
N GLN A 550 12.35 16.31 7.65
CA GLN A 550 12.35 17.39 8.63
C GLN A 550 12.93 18.67 8.04
N ASP A 551 14.01 18.55 7.29
CA ASP A 551 14.66 19.68 6.61
C ASP A 551 13.86 20.11 5.38
N ASP A 552 13.19 19.17 4.72
CA ASP A 552 12.30 19.36 3.58
C ASP A 552 12.90 20.19 2.44
N LYS A 553 14.18 19.98 2.17
CA LYS A 553 14.97 20.64 1.12
C LYS A 553 15.67 19.60 0.28
N ASP A 554 15.68 19.79 -1.02
CA ASP A 554 16.33 18.89 -1.99
C ASP A 554 16.02 17.41 -1.70
N VAL A 555 14.76 17.11 -1.32
CA VAL A 555 14.38 15.83 -0.73
C VAL A 555 14.75 14.67 -1.62
N LEU A 556 14.48 14.73 -2.93
CA LEU A 556 14.82 13.63 -3.84
C LEU A 556 16.35 13.46 -3.96
N TYR A 557 17.09 14.58 -4.06
CA TYR A 557 18.56 14.56 -4.11
C TYR A 557 19.14 13.92 -2.85
N GLU A 558 18.70 14.34 -1.66
CA GLU A 558 19.14 13.76 -0.39
C GLU A 558 18.78 12.26 -0.29
N LEU A 559 17.57 11.87 -0.71
CA LEU A 559 17.16 10.46 -0.73
C LEU A 559 18.05 9.58 -1.62
N LEU A 560 18.59 10.12 -2.70
CA LEU A 560 19.43 9.38 -3.65
C LEU A 560 20.93 9.46 -3.35
N THR A 561 21.41 10.48 -2.61
CA THR A 561 22.85 10.75 -2.51
C THR A 561 23.41 10.79 -1.09
N THR A 562 22.55 10.91 -0.06
CA THR A 562 23.03 11.05 1.32
C THR A 562 23.86 9.86 1.79
N ASN A 563 24.94 10.13 2.54
CA ASN A 563 25.69 9.09 3.24
C ASN A 563 25.33 8.98 4.73
N LYS A 564 24.25 9.66 5.14
CA LYS A 564 23.73 9.57 6.51
C LYS A 564 23.08 8.20 6.76
N VAL A 565 23.20 7.75 7.99
CA VAL A 565 22.52 6.57 8.55
C VAL A 565 21.87 6.99 9.86
N VAL A 566 20.62 6.64 10.06
CA VAL A 566 19.92 6.94 11.32
C VAL A 566 19.59 5.65 12.04
N ALA A 567 20.31 5.37 13.11
CA ALA A 567 20.08 4.20 13.93
C ALA A 567 18.83 4.38 14.82
N ALA A 568 17.70 3.82 14.40
CA ALA A 568 16.44 3.88 15.13
C ALA A 568 16.40 2.94 16.34
N TYR A 569 17.21 1.90 16.31
CA TYR A 569 17.24 0.88 17.35
C TYR A 569 18.69 0.63 17.78
N TRP A 570 19.04 1.16 18.94
CA TRP A 570 20.34 0.96 19.55
C TRP A 570 20.18 0.29 20.91
N ASN A 571 20.80 -0.84 21.11
CA ASN A 571 20.84 -1.55 22.39
C ASN A 571 22.27 -1.51 22.95
N GLY A 572 22.83 -0.31 23.04
CA GLY A 572 24.18 -0.08 23.59
C GLY A 572 24.21 -0.36 25.09
N LYS A 573 25.18 -1.12 25.54
CA LYS A 573 25.56 -1.17 26.95
C LYS A 573 26.65 -0.13 27.17
N ASN A 574 26.46 0.76 28.15
CA ASN A 574 27.42 1.86 28.41
C ASN A 574 28.60 1.46 29.27
N ASP A 575 28.63 0.23 29.76
CA ASP A 575 29.70 -0.24 30.60
C ASP A 575 30.86 -0.77 29.70
N PRO A 576 32.07 -0.16 29.74
CA PRO A 576 33.22 -0.62 28.99
C PRO A 576 33.60 -2.08 29.24
N GLN A 577 33.42 -2.58 30.48
CA GLN A 577 33.67 -4.00 30.77
C GLN A 577 32.59 -4.92 30.15
N GLN A 578 31.32 -4.50 30.11
CA GLN A 578 30.27 -5.25 29.44
C GLN A 578 30.44 -5.19 27.93
N ILE A 579 30.94 -4.10 27.39
CA ILE A 579 31.29 -3.94 25.97
C ILE A 579 32.41 -4.93 25.63
N GLN A 580 33.46 -5.00 26.44
CA GLN A 580 34.58 -5.89 26.21
C GLN A 580 34.19 -7.37 26.33
N ARG A 581 33.35 -7.73 27.32
CA ARG A 581 32.77 -9.07 27.44
C ARG A 581 31.86 -9.41 26.26
N ALA A 582 31.07 -8.46 25.75
CA ALA A 582 30.22 -8.66 24.60
C ALA A 582 31.04 -8.83 23.31
N ARG A 583 32.21 -8.21 23.17
CA ARG A 583 33.10 -8.41 22.00
C ARG A 583 33.60 -9.85 21.86
N GLY A 584 33.76 -10.55 22.99
CA GLY A 584 34.16 -11.97 23.00
C GLY A 584 33.01 -12.98 22.95
N ALA A 585 31.76 -12.53 23.01
CA ALA A 585 30.62 -13.41 23.05
C ALA A 585 30.06 -13.66 21.64
N GLU A 586 29.69 -14.90 21.32
CA GLU A 586 29.03 -15.26 20.05
C GLU A 586 27.77 -14.43 19.76
N ASN A 587 27.10 -13.93 20.82
CA ASN A 587 25.89 -13.13 20.72
C ASN A 587 26.14 -11.62 20.53
N TYR A 588 27.37 -11.15 20.53
CA TYR A 588 27.72 -9.74 20.40
C TYR A 588 27.16 -9.12 19.13
N GLN A 589 27.22 -9.81 18.06
CA GLN A 589 26.88 -9.33 16.74
C GLN A 589 25.37 -9.39 16.47
N GLN A 590 24.60 -10.18 17.23
CA GLN A 590 23.14 -10.20 17.14
C GLN A 590 22.50 -8.90 17.63
N THR A 591 23.23 -8.11 18.42
CA THR A 591 22.72 -6.84 18.98
C THR A 591 23.09 -5.62 18.14
N HIS A 592 24.03 -5.74 17.19
CA HIS A 592 24.63 -4.58 16.51
C HIS A 592 24.43 -4.64 15.00
N HIS A 593 23.18 -4.39 14.56
CA HIS A 593 22.84 -4.28 13.13
C HIS A 593 23.64 -3.17 12.39
N LEU A 594 24.33 -2.25 13.10
CA LEU A 594 25.22 -1.25 12.52
C LEU A 594 26.38 -1.87 11.71
N GLN A 595 26.76 -3.10 11.98
CA GLN A 595 27.74 -3.79 11.16
C GLN A 595 27.26 -3.99 9.71
N SER A 596 25.95 -4.00 9.49
CA SER A 596 25.39 -4.01 8.13
C SER A 596 25.73 -2.73 7.36
N TYR A 597 26.06 -1.65 8.07
CA TYR A 597 26.54 -0.38 7.50
C TYR A 597 28.07 -0.29 7.43
N ASN A 598 28.79 -1.32 7.76
CA ASN A 598 30.25 -1.34 7.94
C ASN A 598 30.73 -0.35 9.02
N LEU A 599 29.87 0.00 9.95
CA LEU A 599 30.20 0.84 11.10
C LEU A 599 30.53 -0.03 12.31
N ASP A 600 31.63 0.30 13.00
CA ASP A 600 31.91 -0.29 14.31
C ASP A 600 30.99 0.37 15.35
N PRO A 601 30.07 -0.39 15.94
CA PRO A 601 29.17 0.15 16.96
C PRO A 601 29.93 0.64 18.21
N PHE A 602 31.19 0.21 18.44
CA PHE A 602 32.01 0.59 19.58
C PHE A 602 32.94 1.75 19.33
N ALA A 603 33.22 2.07 18.05
CA ALA A 603 34.02 3.25 17.68
C ALA A 603 33.22 4.56 17.78
N GLN A 604 31.89 4.46 17.92
CA GLN A 604 31.02 5.63 18.05
C GLN A 604 31.15 6.17 19.50
N GLU A 605 31.38 7.45 19.66
CA GLU A 605 31.37 8.08 20.98
C GLU A 605 30.01 7.93 21.63
N TYR A 606 29.98 7.27 22.78
CA TYR A 606 28.82 7.22 23.64
C TYR A 606 28.71 8.49 24.45
N ASP A 607 27.54 9.12 24.41
CA ASP A 607 27.27 10.24 25.32
C ASP A 607 27.38 9.74 26.76
N LYS A 608 28.33 10.33 27.49
CA LYS A 608 28.73 9.93 28.84
C LYS A 608 27.71 10.36 29.91
N ASP A 609 26.44 10.59 29.54
CA ASP A 609 25.45 10.92 30.56
C ASP A 609 25.27 9.76 31.52
N LYS A 610 25.94 9.92 32.68
CA LYS A 610 26.09 8.96 33.77
C LYS A 610 24.80 8.72 34.55
N SER A 611 23.68 9.25 34.14
CA SER A 611 22.45 9.14 34.90
C SER A 611 21.77 7.77 34.67
N ARG A 612 22.12 6.87 35.60
CA ARG A 612 21.30 5.75 36.04
C ARG A 612 20.91 4.69 35.00
N ASN A 613 21.44 3.50 35.09
CA ASN A 613 20.87 2.17 34.79
C ASN A 613 19.69 2.06 33.75
N ARG A 614 19.40 3.11 33.07
CA ARG A 614 18.49 3.09 31.89
C ARG A 614 19.33 2.73 30.69
N ARG A 615 18.94 1.70 30.00
CA ARG A 615 19.35 1.40 28.62
C ARG A 615 19.27 2.72 27.84
N ILE A 616 20.41 3.35 27.60
CA ILE A 616 20.46 4.59 26.83
C ILE A 616 20.04 4.21 25.42
N ARG A 617 18.82 4.52 25.14
CA ARG A 617 18.27 4.48 23.81
C ARG A 617 18.80 5.72 23.13
N GLN A 618 19.87 5.61 22.35
CA GLN A 618 20.25 6.68 21.43
C GLN A 618 19.21 6.71 20.31
N ASN A 619 18.12 7.41 20.58
CA ASN A 619 16.99 7.52 19.70
C ASN A 619 17.39 8.44 18.55
N GLY A 620 17.53 7.89 17.35
CA GLY A 620 17.70 8.69 16.16
C GLY A 620 19.05 9.37 16.01
N LYS A 621 20.13 8.81 16.55
CA LYS A 621 21.47 9.33 16.25
C LYS A 621 21.73 9.24 14.77
N VAL A 622 22.02 10.39 14.15
CA VAL A 622 22.47 10.47 12.77
C VAL A 622 23.96 10.17 12.74
N LEU A 623 24.33 9.16 12.00
CA LEU A 623 25.71 8.73 11.79
C LEU A 623 26.10 9.01 10.33
N GLN A 624 27.40 9.24 10.10
CA GLN A 624 27.97 9.38 8.76
C GLN A 624 28.66 8.06 8.39
N ALA A 625 28.18 7.43 7.32
CA ALA A 625 28.89 6.31 6.73
C ALA A 625 30.00 6.82 5.80
N PRO A 626 31.06 6.01 5.52
CA PRO A 626 32.05 6.37 4.52
C PRO A 626 31.37 6.70 3.19
N LYS A 627 31.77 7.84 2.58
CA LYS A 627 31.15 8.33 1.34
C LYS A 627 31.31 7.37 0.16
N ASP A 628 32.41 6.62 0.11
CA ASP A 628 32.69 5.58 -0.88
C ASP A 628 31.86 4.31 -0.70
N GLN A 629 31.24 4.15 0.49
CA GLN A 629 30.48 2.93 0.81
C GLN A 629 28.97 3.13 0.87
N ARG A 630 28.46 4.36 1.04
CA ARG A 630 27.01 4.60 1.14
C ARG A 630 26.60 5.85 0.38
N CYS A 631 25.48 5.71 -0.35
CA CYS A 631 24.92 6.77 -1.18
C CYS A 631 23.39 6.59 -1.31
N GLY A 632 22.62 7.35 -0.56
CA GLY A 632 21.15 7.35 -0.59
C GLY A 632 20.49 6.07 -0.11
N ILE A 633 19.17 6.02 -0.32
CA ILE A 633 18.29 4.91 0.12
C ILE A 633 18.64 3.61 -0.60
N LEU A 634 19.05 3.67 -1.87
CA LEU A 634 19.34 2.48 -2.68
C LEU A 634 20.57 1.70 -2.18
N THR A 635 21.42 2.33 -1.37
CA THR A 635 22.53 1.64 -0.71
C THR A 635 22.26 1.32 0.75
N GLN A 636 21.08 1.64 1.30
CA GLN A 636 20.70 1.20 2.63
C GLN A 636 20.54 -0.31 2.66
N PRO A 637 21.02 -1.00 3.71
CA PRO A 637 20.96 -2.46 3.78
C PRO A 637 19.54 -3.01 3.61
N SER A 638 18.51 -2.34 4.11
CA SER A 638 17.12 -2.77 3.94
C SER A 638 16.67 -2.79 2.48
N TRP A 639 17.06 -1.78 1.67
CA TRP A 639 16.76 -1.76 0.25
C TRP A 639 17.53 -2.86 -0.51
N LEU A 640 18.80 -3.01 -0.21
CA LEU A 640 19.67 -4.03 -0.83
C LEU A 640 19.19 -5.46 -0.52
N ILE A 641 18.71 -5.71 0.70
CA ILE A 641 18.12 -7.00 1.11
C ILE A 641 16.82 -7.24 0.36
N ALA A 642 15.92 -6.25 0.32
CA ALA A 642 14.62 -6.36 -0.35
C ALA A 642 14.76 -6.64 -1.85
N HIS A 643 15.87 -6.17 -2.47
CA HIS A 643 16.18 -6.34 -3.89
C HIS A 643 17.36 -7.31 -4.10
N SER A 644 17.31 -8.47 -3.44
CA SER A 644 18.29 -9.55 -3.58
C SER A 644 17.64 -10.91 -3.39
N GLY A 645 18.33 -11.96 -3.80
CA GLY A 645 17.92 -13.34 -3.58
C GLY A 645 18.21 -13.83 -2.15
N ASN A 646 17.99 -15.11 -1.91
CA ASN A 646 18.18 -15.75 -0.60
C ASN A 646 19.65 -15.81 -0.18
N PHE A 647 20.58 -15.97 -1.13
CA PHE A 647 22.01 -16.12 -0.89
C PHE A 647 22.90 -15.34 -1.88
N ASP A 648 22.31 -14.67 -2.88
CA ASP A 648 23.02 -13.85 -3.85
C ASP A 648 22.37 -12.49 -4.06
N ASN A 649 23.14 -11.56 -4.65
CA ASN A 649 22.65 -10.30 -5.17
C ASN A 649 21.70 -10.56 -6.35
N ASP A 650 20.94 -9.54 -6.69
CA ASP A 650 20.05 -9.54 -7.86
C ASP A 650 20.19 -8.22 -8.63
N PRO A 651 21.20 -8.12 -9.50
CA PRO A 651 21.41 -6.90 -10.30
C PRO A 651 20.25 -6.64 -11.26
N VAL A 652 19.56 -7.68 -11.73
CA VAL A 652 18.37 -7.53 -12.59
C VAL A 652 17.26 -6.83 -11.85
N ARG A 653 16.91 -7.30 -10.66
CA ARG A 653 15.85 -6.69 -9.83
C ARG A 653 16.19 -5.25 -9.44
N ARG A 654 17.45 -4.97 -9.08
CA ARG A 654 17.93 -3.61 -8.77
C ARG A 654 17.83 -2.70 -9.98
N GLY A 655 18.30 -3.17 -11.14
CA GLY A 655 18.25 -2.42 -12.40
C GLY A 655 16.83 -2.22 -12.92
N LYS A 656 15.96 -3.23 -12.84
CA LYS A 656 14.52 -3.12 -13.16
C LYS A 656 13.87 -2.03 -12.31
N TRP A 657 14.15 -2.02 -10.99
CA TRP A 657 13.59 -1.01 -10.09
C TRP A 657 14.00 0.41 -10.53
N ILE A 658 15.29 0.64 -10.83
CA ILE A 658 15.77 1.95 -11.31
C ILE A 658 15.10 2.33 -12.62
N ARG A 659 15.03 1.39 -13.58
CA ARG A 659 14.38 1.62 -14.87
C ARG A 659 12.94 2.06 -14.72
N GLU A 660 12.16 1.35 -13.91
CA GLU A 660 10.73 1.59 -13.78
C GLU A 660 10.38 2.73 -12.83
N LYS A 661 11.18 2.94 -11.78
CA LYS A 661 10.86 3.92 -10.72
C LYS A 661 11.53 5.26 -10.91
N LEU A 662 12.76 5.29 -11.42
CA LEU A 662 13.51 6.52 -11.59
C LEU A 662 13.53 7.00 -13.06
N LEU A 663 13.55 6.11 -14.00
CA LEU A 663 13.71 6.45 -15.42
C LEU A 663 12.38 6.37 -16.22
N ALA A 664 11.25 6.25 -15.54
CA ALA A 664 9.91 6.13 -16.15
C ALA A 664 9.79 5.07 -17.27
N GLY A 665 10.74 4.13 -17.32
CA GLY A 665 10.80 3.10 -18.35
C GLY A 665 9.90 1.90 -18.03
N VAL A 666 9.80 1.00 -18.99
CA VAL A 666 9.04 -0.25 -18.88
C VAL A 666 9.98 -1.43 -19.12
N VAL A 667 9.87 -2.44 -18.26
CA VAL A 667 10.51 -3.74 -18.45
C VAL A 667 9.41 -4.79 -18.56
N MET A 668 9.38 -5.48 -19.69
CA MET A 668 8.39 -6.53 -19.94
C MET A 668 8.60 -7.71 -18.99
N ASP A 669 7.51 -8.42 -18.70
CA ASP A 669 7.59 -9.66 -17.94
C ASP A 669 8.32 -10.74 -18.76
N VAL A 670 8.99 -11.65 -18.02
CA VAL A 670 9.73 -12.75 -18.64
C VAL A 670 8.74 -13.69 -19.34
N PRO A 671 8.96 -14.04 -20.61
CA PRO A 671 8.14 -15.05 -21.29
C PRO A 671 8.15 -16.39 -20.52
N ILE A 672 7.01 -17.10 -20.50
CA ILE A 672 6.82 -18.33 -19.72
C ILE A 672 7.83 -19.44 -20.07
N ASN A 673 8.34 -19.43 -21.27
CA ASN A 673 9.23 -20.46 -21.85
C ASN A 673 10.73 -20.13 -21.76
N VAL A 674 11.10 -19.09 -21.02
CA VAL A 674 12.52 -18.72 -20.83
C VAL A 674 13.02 -19.28 -19.51
N ASP A 675 14.11 -20.08 -19.56
CA ASP A 675 14.83 -20.44 -18.35
C ASP A 675 15.64 -19.24 -17.87
N ALA A 676 15.17 -18.63 -16.79
CA ALA A 676 15.74 -17.43 -16.21
C ALA A 676 16.78 -17.72 -15.10
N GLN A 677 17.23 -18.95 -14.96
CA GLN A 677 18.17 -19.32 -13.90
C GLN A 677 19.61 -18.94 -14.28
N ILE A 678 20.25 -18.16 -13.39
CA ILE A 678 21.70 -17.90 -13.51
C ILE A 678 22.43 -19.11 -12.94
N PRO A 679 23.40 -19.70 -13.67
CA PRO A 679 24.14 -20.87 -13.20
C PRO A 679 24.81 -20.63 -11.84
N ASP A 680 24.68 -21.58 -10.93
CA ASP A 680 25.41 -21.55 -9.65
C ASP A 680 26.81 -22.12 -9.86
N ASP A 681 27.84 -21.27 -9.80
CA ASP A 681 29.24 -21.64 -9.94
C ASP A 681 30.05 -21.03 -8.79
N GLU A 682 30.56 -21.92 -7.93
CA GLU A 682 31.28 -21.52 -6.71
C GLU A 682 32.61 -20.80 -7.00
N HIS A 683 33.17 -20.92 -8.21
CA HIS A 683 34.44 -20.32 -8.60
C HIS A 683 34.29 -18.97 -9.33
N LYS A 684 33.13 -18.65 -9.82
CA LYS A 684 32.84 -17.41 -10.55
C LYS A 684 32.20 -16.36 -9.68
N THR A 685 32.62 -15.10 -9.86
CA THR A 685 31.89 -13.96 -9.29
C THR A 685 30.49 -13.88 -9.89
N LEU A 686 29.58 -13.16 -9.24
CA LEU A 686 28.22 -13.01 -9.76
C LEU A 686 28.23 -12.37 -11.16
N ARG A 687 29.06 -11.35 -11.38
CA ARG A 687 29.21 -10.70 -12.69
C ARG A 687 29.67 -11.69 -13.79
N GLU A 688 30.58 -12.57 -13.48
CA GLU A 688 31.02 -13.61 -14.42
C GLU A 688 29.91 -14.63 -14.71
N ARG A 689 29.09 -14.98 -13.72
CA ARG A 689 27.93 -15.84 -13.94
C ARG A 689 26.84 -15.17 -14.79
N PHE A 690 26.70 -13.85 -14.69
CA PHE A 690 25.78 -13.07 -15.52
C PHE A 690 26.21 -12.89 -16.97
N SER A 691 27.39 -13.37 -17.39
CA SER A 691 27.78 -13.36 -18.80
C SER A 691 26.84 -14.18 -19.69
N VAL A 692 26.16 -15.19 -19.12
CA VAL A 692 25.19 -16.03 -19.84
C VAL A 692 24.02 -15.21 -20.40
N VAL A 693 23.62 -14.12 -19.75
CA VAL A 693 22.50 -13.28 -20.22
C VAL A 693 22.92 -12.23 -21.26
N SER A 694 24.19 -12.26 -21.70
CA SER A 694 24.69 -11.41 -22.78
C SER A 694 24.39 -11.98 -24.19
N GLU A 695 23.80 -13.17 -24.26
CA GLU A 695 23.32 -13.74 -25.52
C GLU A 695 22.12 -12.93 -26.08
N ALA A 696 21.97 -12.91 -27.41
CA ALA A 696 21.11 -11.98 -28.10
C ALA A 696 19.64 -11.97 -27.60
N GLU A 697 19.07 -13.14 -27.32
CA GLU A 697 17.68 -13.25 -26.81
C GLU A 697 17.53 -12.70 -25.41
N CYS A 698 18.43 -13.02 -24.49
CA CYS A 698 18.40 -12.55 -23.10
C CYS A 698 18.76 -11.06 -23.03
N TRP A 699 19.75 -10.65 -23.82
CA TRP A 699 20.26 -9.27 -23.80
C TRP A 699 19.21 -8.25 -24.23
N ARG A 700 18.23 -8.63 -25.03
CA ARG A 700 17.11 -7.76 -25.42
C ARG A 700 16.42 -7.08 -24.22
N CYS A 701 16.21 -7.81 -23.12
CA CYS A 701 15.64 -7.27 -21.89
C CYS A 701 16.73 -6.83 -20.90
N HIS A 702 17.81 -7.63 -20.78
CA HIS A 702 18.85 -7.40 -19.78
C HIS A 702 19.68 -6.13 -20.04
N LYS A 703 19.83 -5.67 -21.29
CA LYS A 703 20.49 -4.39 -21.61
C LYS A 703 19.83 -3.16 -20.96
N LYS A 704 18.54 -3.24 -20.65
CA LYS A 704 17.79 -2.17 -19.98
C LYS A 704 17.93 -2.21 -18.45
N MET A 705 18.42 -3.31 -17.88
CA MET A 705 18.42 -3.55 -16.42
C MET A 705 19.83 -3.76 -15.88
N ASN A 706 20.61 -4.70 -16.46
CA ASN A 706 21.89 -5.10 -15.93
C ASN A 706 22.88 -3.93 -15.77
N PRO A 707 23.06 -3.03 -16.74
CA PRO A 707 23.97 -1.90 -16.59
C PRO A 707 23.64 -1.01 -15.40
N LEU A 708 22.35 -0.88 -15.04
CA LEU A 708 21.88 -0.11 -13.90
C LEU A 708 22.06 -0.84 -12.56
N GLY A 709 22.02 -2.18 -12.56
CA GLY A 709 22.12 -2.98 -11.34
C GLY A 709 23.54 -3.39 -10.96
N MET A 710 24.44 -3.52 -11.94
CA MET A 710 25.82 -3.96 -11.73
C MET A 710 26.68 -3.03 -10.84
N PRO A 711 26.49 -1.69 -10.81
CA PRO A 711 27.22 -0.84 -9.87
C PRO A 711 27.04 -1.19 -8.40
N PHE A 712 25.96 -1.90 -8.05
CA PHE A 712 25.68 -2.33 -6.68
C PHE A 712 26.43 -3.59 -6.24
N GLU A 713 27.29 -4.20 -7.05
CA GLU A 713 28.02 -5.42 -6.68
C GLU A 713 29.05 -5.20 -5.55
N SER A 714 29.40 -3.96 -5.24
CA SER A 714 30.10 -3.60 -4.01
C SER A 714 29.32 -3.93 -2.72
N PHE A 715 28.07 -4.35 -2.82
CA PHE A 715 27.26 -4.78 -1.68
C PHE A 715 26.85 -6.23 -1.84
N ASN A 716 26.93 -7.00 -0.75
CA ASN A 716 26.43 -8.36 -0.75
C ASN A 716 24.89 -8.41 -0.53
N HIS A 717 24.30 -9.57 -0.63
CA HIS A 717 22.85 -9.79 -0.52
C HIS A 717 22.25 -9.52 0.88
N VAL A 718 23.06 -9.29 1.90
CA VAL A 718 22.62 -8.79 3.22
C VAL A 718 22.90 -7.29 3.40
N GLY A 719 23.26 -6.60 2.32
CA GLY A 719 23.43 -5.15 2.29
C GLY A 719 24.75 -4.62 2.86
N ARG A 720 25.72 -5.49 3.11
CA ARG A 720 27.04 -5.10 3.60
C ARG A 720 27.95 -4.77 2.42
N TRP A 721 28.70 -3.65 2.54
CA TRP A 721 29.71 -3.29 1.55
C TRP A 721 30.90 -4.26 1.58
N ARG A 722 31.45 -4.54 0.43
CA ARG A 722 32.62 -5.42 0.22
C ARG A 722 33.52 -4.88 -0.89
N ALA A 723 34.83 -4.96 -0.71
CA ALA A 723 35.82 -4.63 -1.72
C ALA A 723 36.16 -5.81 -2.64
N THR A 724 35.92 -7.03 -2.15
CA THR A 724 36.28 -8.25 -2.88
C THR A 724 35.11 -9.24 -2.88
N GLU A 725 35.02 -10.02 -3.94
CA GLU A 725 34.16 -11.20 -4.05
C GLU A 725 35.03 -12.40 -4.45
N LYS A 726 34.97 -13.48 -3.67
CA LYS A 726 35.75 -14.70 -3.92
C LYS A 726 37.26 -14.42 -4.10
N GLY A 727 37.80 -13.49 -3.32
CA GLY A 727 39.20 -13.08 -3.34
C GLY A 727 39.59 -12.15 -4.50
N ARG A 728 38.67 -11.79 -5.38
CA ARG A 728 38.92 -10.88 -6.51
C ARG A 728 38.31 -9.49 -6.21
N PRO A 729 38.93 -8.40 -6.69
CA PRO A 729 38.32 -7.08 -6.60
C PRO A 729 36.92 -7.04 -7.24
N VAL A 730 35.96 -6.38 -6.59
CA VAL A 730 34.61 -6.22 -7.13
C VAL A 730 34.63 -5.21 -8.27
N VAL A 731 34.04 -5.56 -9.40
CA VAL A 731 33.87 -4.66 -10.55
C VAL A 731 32.54 -3.94 -10.41
N THR A 732 32.58 -2.61 -10.28
CA THR A 732 31.41 -1.75 -10.01
C THR A 732 30.96 -0.91 -11.20
N THR A 733 31.59 -1.10 -12.36
CA THR A 733 31.22 -0.34 -13.57
C THR A 733 29.82 -0.72 -14.06
N GLY A 734 29.11 0.25 -14.60
CA GLY A 734 27.80 0.06 -15.20
C GLY A 734 27.50 1.20 -16.17
N ALA A 735 26.23 1.42 -16.48
CA ALA A 735 25.82 2.52 -17.35
C ALA A 735 24.35 2.90 -17.11
N ILE A 736 24.06 4.19 -17.25
CA ILE A 736 22.71 4.70 -17.48
C ILE A 736 22.51 4.68 -18.99
N THR A 737 21.50 3.98 -19.47
CA THR A 737 21.27 3.76 -20.90
C THR A 737 19.79 3.76 -21.25
N HIS A 738 19.45 4.02 -22.50
CA HIS A 738 18.09 3.93 -23.04
C HIS A 738 17.09 4.82 -22.28
N THR A 739 17.51 6.02 -21.87
CA THR A 739 16.62 6.98 -21.20
C THR A 739 15.88 7.87 -22.19
N GLY A 740 16.38 7.99 -23.41
CA GLY A 740 15.93 8.99 -24.39
C GLY A 740 16.44 10.39 -24.10
N ASP A 741 17.40 10.51 -23.20
CA ASP A 741 18.15 11.73 -22.84
C ASP A 741 19.64 11.43 -22.97
N ASP A 742 20.23 11.95 -24.04
CA ASP A 742 21.65 11.67 -24.40
C ASP A 742 22.65 12.25 -23.37
N GLU A 743 22.28 13.28 -22.60
CA GLU A 743 23.08 13.81 -21.52
C GLU A 743 23.07 12.92 -20.27
N LEU A 744 22.00 12.20 -20.06
CA LEU A 744 21.83 11.27 -18.95
C LEU A 744 22.43 9.88 -19.27
N ASP A 745 22.33 9.43 -20.52
CA ASP A 745 22.92 8.16 -20.96
C ASP A 745 24.44 8.21 -20.88
N HIS A 746 25.02 7.48 -19.92
CA HIS A 746 26.44 7.57 -19.60
C HIS A 746 26.98 6.33 -18.90
N ASP A 747 28.24 5.96 -19.17
CA ASP A 747 28.93 4.95 -18.41
C ASP A 747 29.25 5.48 -17.00
N VAL A 748 29.19 4.63 -16.01
CA VAL A 748 29.47 4.98 -14.62
C VAL A 748 30.47 3.99 -14.01
N SER A 749 31.36 4.51 -13.17
CA SER A 749 32.38 3.72 -12.51
C SER A 749 31.87 3.02 -11.22
N ASN A 750 30.83 3.56 -10.61
CA ASN A 750 30.30 3.04 -9.35
C ASN A 750 28.88 3.58 -9.08
N VAL A 751 28.25 3.03 -8.04
CA VAL A 751 26.89 3.41 -7.65
C VAL A 751 26.75 4.88 -7.24
N ARG A 752 27.78 5.49 -6.63
CA ARG A 752 27.71 6.90 -6.22
C ARG A 752 27.61 7.81 -7.45
N GLU A 753 28.49 7.64 -8.41
CA GLU A 753 28.44 8.41 -9.65
C GLU A 753 27.08 8.27 -10.34
N MET A 754 26.56 7.04 -10.40
CA MET A 754 25.24 6.79 -10.98
C MET A 754 24.15 7.55 -10.22
N MET A 755 24.14 7.49 -8.87
CA MET A 755 23.11 8.15 -8.06
C MET A 755 23.20 9.67 -8.16
N GLU A 756 24.40 10.25 -8.19
CA GLU A 756 24.59 11.71 -8.33
C GLU A 756 24.10 12.23 -9.69
N ARG A 757 24.29 11.45 -10.77
CA ARG A 757 23.72 11.77 -12.09
C ARG A 757 22.21 11.68 -12.10
N LEU A 758 21.67 10.57 -11.62
CA LEU A 758 20.21 10.35 -11.53
C LEU A 758 19.51 11.41 -10.67
N ALA A 759 20.12 11.79 -9.55
CA ALA A 759 19.53 12.77 -8.63
C ALA A 759 19.41 14.19 -9.21
N ARG A 760 20.17 14.52 -10.26
CA ARG A 760 20.13 15.82 -10.94
C ARG A 760 19.27 15.83 -12.20
N SER A 761 18.80 14.66 -12.64
CA SER A 761 18.04 14.52 -13.87
C SER A 761 16.58 14.97 -13.71
N ASP A 762 16.12 15.77 -14.67
CA ASP A 762 14.71 16.16 -14.77
C ASP A 762 13.80 14.97 -14.99
N LEU A 763 14.22 14.01 -15.82
CA LEU A 763 13.50 12.75 -16.04
C LEU A 763 13.25 12.00 -14.72
N VAL A 764 14.26 11.90 -13.87
CA VAL A 764 14.17 11.22 -12.58
C VAL A 764 13.24 11.98 -11.64
N ARG A 765 13.33 13.30 -11.59
CA ARG A 765 12.45 14.15 -10.79
C ARG A 765 10.99 14.01 -11.25
N GLN A 766 10.75 14.08 -12.53
CA GLN A 766 9.42 13.93 -13.12
C GLN A 766 8.86 12.52 -12.93
N SER A 767 9.68 11.49 -13.04
CA SER A 767 9.28 10.11 -12.71
C SER A 767 8.88 9.97 -11.25
N PHE A 768 9.64 10.55 -10.32
CA PHE A 768 9.29 10.58 -8.91
C PHE A 768 7.96 11.29 -8.67
N ILE A 769 7.71 12.42 -9.31
CA ILE A 769 6.45 13.17 -9.24
C ILE A 769 5.27 12.33 -9.75
N ARG A 770 5.44 11.57 -10.84
CA ARG A 770 4.42 10.62 -11.32
C ARG A 770 4.08 9.57 -10.26
N HIS A 771 5.07 9.04 -9.56
CA HIS A 771 4.83 8.07 -8.47
C HIS A 771 4.14 8.71 -7.26
N VAL A 772 4.46 9.97 -6.91
CA VAL A 772 3.71 10.73 -5.91
C VAL A 772 2.26 10.89 -6.34
N PHE A 773 2.01 11.30 -7.56
CA PHE A 773 0.66 11.41 -8.12
C PHE A 773 -0.10 10.07 -7.97
N ARG A 774 0.45 8.96 -8.47
CA ARG A 774 -0.18 7.64 -8.42
C ARG A 774 -0.56 7.21 -7.02
N PHE A 775 0.31 7.44 -6.05
CA PHE A 775 0.06 7.04 -4.66
C PHE A 775 -1.10 7.81 -4.02
N TRP A 776 -1.14 9.14 -4.20
CA TRP A 776 -2.18 9.98 -3.60
C TRP A 776 -3.49 9.97 -4.38
N MET A 777 -3.40 9.87 -5.69
CA MET A 777 -4.59 9.78 -6.54
C MET A 777 -5.19 8.36 -6.56
N GLY A 778 -4.43 7.32 -6.16
CA GLY A 778 -4.87 5.92 -6.22
C GLY A 778 -5.23 5.48 -7.63
N ARG A 779 -4.56 6.05 -8.63
CA ARG A 779 -4.66 5.72 -10.05
C ARG A 779 -3.42 6.17 -10.81
N ASN A 780 -3.20 5.61 -11.97
CA ASN A 780 -2.22 6.15 -12.88
C ASN A 780 -2.66 7.51 -13.42
N GLU A 781 -1.70 8.28 -13.90
CA GLU A 781 -1.96 9.51 -14.62
C GLU A 781 -2.60 9.23 -16.00
N LEU A 782 -3.45 10.14 -16.42
CA LEU A 782 -3.97 10.25 -17.78
C LEU A 782 -3.24 11.40 -18.48
N LEU A 783 -3.28 11.46 -19.82
CA LEU A 783 -2.70 12.60 -20.54
C LEU A 783 -3.29 13.93 -20.09
N SER A 784 -4.59 13.97 -19.76
CA SER A 784 -5.26 15.17 -19.21
C SER A 784 -4.67 15.66 -17.89
N ASP A 785 -3.94 14.82 -17.14
CA ASP A 785 -3.26 15.23 -15.90
C ASP A 785 -1.96 16.02 -16.13
N SER A 786 -1.52 16.19 -17.39
CA SER A 786 -0.27 16.88 -17.76
C SER A 786 -0.14 18.24 -17.04
N ARG A 787 -1.18 19.08 -17.06
CA ARG A 787 -1.16 20.39 -16.37
C ARG A 787 -0.93 20.26 -14.86
N THR A 788 -1.50 19.25 -14.23
CA THR A 788 -1.29 18.95 -12.79
C THR A 788 0.17 18.53 -12.54
N LEU A 789 0.72 17.63 -13.35
CA LEU A 789 2.09 17.15 -13.21
C LEU A 789 3.13 18.27 -13.45
N ILE A 790 2.92 19.11 -14.45
CA ILE A 790 3.76 20.29 -14.71
C ILE A 790 3.69 21.27 -13.54
N ALA A 791 2.49 21.50 -12.96
CA ALA A 791 2.35 22.37 -11.79
C ALA A 791 3.08 21.80 -10.56
N MET A 792 2.98 20.49 -10.35
CA MET A 792 3.72 19.79 -9.28
C MET A 792 5.24 19.91 -9.47
N ASP A 793 5.73 19.72 -10.69
CA ASP A 793 7.16 19.85 -11.01
C ASP A 793 7.67 21.27 -10.74
N LYS A 794 6.94 22.27 -11.22
CA LYS A 794 7.26 23.70 -10.97
C LYS A 794 7.25 24.03 -9.48
N ALA A 795 6.27 23.54 -8.72
CA ALA A 795 6.18 23.80 -7.28
C ALA A 795 7.36 23.14 -6.54
N TYR A 796 7.73 21.92 -6.91
CA TYR A 796 8.88 21.24 -6.34
C TYR A 796 10.20 21.98 -6.59
N VAL A 797 10.46 22.40 -7.83
CA VAL A 797 11.65 23.15 -8.20
C VAL A 797 11.69 24.52 -7.51
N ALA A 798 10.60 25.28 -7.57
CA ALA A 798 10.51 26.63 -7.00
C ALA A 798 10.68 26.65 -5.48
N SER A 799 10.32 25.57 -4.80
CA SER A 799 10.47 25.43 -3.34
C SER A 799 11.84 24.90 -2.89
N GLY A 800 12.79 24.69 -3.82
CA GLY A 800 14.09 24.08 -3.51
C GLY A 800 13.95 22.60 -3.11
N GLY A 801 13.10 21.86 -3.82
CA GLY A 801 12.93 20.42 -3.64
C GLY A 801 12.11 20.01 -2.41
N SER A 802 11.12 20.82 -1.98
CA SER A 802 10.25 20.52 -0.85
C SER A 802 9.19 19.47 -1.20
N PHE A 803 9.15 18.40 -0.43
CA PHE A 803 8.12 17.36 -0.54
C PHE A 803 6.76 17.84 -0.05
N LYS A 804 6.73 18.76 0.91
CA LYS A 804 5.47 19.37 1.40
C LYS A 804 4.82 20.20 0.29
N GLU A 805 5.59 21.07 -0.39
CA GLU A 805 5.06 21.88 -1.48
C GLU A 805 4.59 21.04 -2.67
N LEU A 806 5.29 19.93 -2.95
CA LEU A 806 4.84 18.96 -3.93
C LEU A 806 3.45 18.39 -3.57
N LEU A 807 3.21 18.04 -2.31
CA LEU A 807 1.91 17.55 -1.83
C LEU A 807 0.83 18.64 -1.83
N VAL A 808 1.18 19.86 -1.45
CA VAL A 808 0.24 20.99 -1.52
C VAL A 808 -0.23 21.19 -2.96
N SER A 809 0.70 21.23 -3.92
CA SER A 809 0.38 21.38 -5.34
C SER A 809 -0.56 20.25 -5.83
N LEU A 810 -0.30 19.01 -5.48
CA LEU A 810 -1.17 17.87 -5.86
C LEU A 810 -2.56 17.97 -5.24
N LEU A 811 -2.65 18.15 -3.92
CA LEU A 811 -3.92 18.09 -3.19
C LEU A 811 -4.80 19.33 -3.43
N THR A 812 -4.27 20.35 -4.08
CA THR A 812 -5.02 21.54 -4.54
C THR A 812 -5.21 21.56 -6.07
N SER A 813 -4.77 20.53 -6.78
CA SER A 813 -4.87 20.45 -8.23
C SER A 813 -6.28 20.12 -8.71
N ASP A 814 -6.54 20.41 -9.98
CA ASP A 814 -7.82 20.04 -10.62
C ASP A 814 -8.01 18.53 -10.66
N SER A 815 -6.95 17.74 -10.89
CA SER A 815 -7.01 16.28 -10.85
C SER A 815 -7.54 15.78 -9.51
N PHE A 816 -7.20 16.46 -8.39
CA PHE A 816 -7.63 16.06 -7.05
C PHE A 816 -9.04 16.58 -6.72
N LEU A 817 -9.37 17.78 -7.14
CA LEU A 817 -10.58 18.48 -6.70
C LEU A 817 -11.82 18.21 -7.56
N PHE A 818 -11.65 17.86 -8.84
CA PHE A 818 -12.75 17.69 -9.78
C PHE A 818 -12.97 16.24 -10.19
N ARG A 819 -14.27 15.93 -10.47
CA ARG A 819 -14.72 14.65 -11.02
C ARG A 819 -15.50 14.88 -12.32
N LYS A 820 -15.41 13.95 -13.24
CA LYS A 820 -16.18 13.96 -14.49
C LYS A 820 -16.69 12.58 -14.82
#